data_4fb3d9a0e63a2aca73a0c9a9f6961e0b
#
_entry.id   4fb3d9a0e63a2aca73a0c9a9f6961e0b
#
_cell.length_a   1.000
_cell.length_b   1.000
_cell.length_c   1.000
_cell.angle_alpha   90.00
_cell.angle_beta   90.00
_cell.angle_gamma   90.00
#
_symmetry.space_group_name_H-M   'P 1'
#
loop_
_entity.id
_entity.type
_entity.pdbx_description
1 polymer ?
#
loop_
_entity_poly.entity_id
_entity_poly.type
_entity_poly.pdbx_seq_one_letter_code
_entity_poly.pdbx_strand_id
1 'polypeptide(L)'
;MKTMATYSDVVVFRRLLREARPSWPYIALLFLLSLLASPLALLTPLPLKIAVDSVIGSRPLPGVIAPFVPGGIASSPELLLIFSVGLLLAVVLLTQLQLLAVSVLGAFINEKLVLGFRTRLFHHVQRISLAYHDTRGTADTTYRIHHDAPAIQNIVTDGVIPFIAAAATFVGMVYVMTRIDLPIAMIALGISPGLVIAARLFRPRLRRQSRALRKLDSHALGIIQEMLGALRVVKAFGQEGHEVERFVRRSREAMRARLRLAGLEGSYQLVVGMTATVGTAAVLLIGIGHVRSGLLTLGELLLVMGYLNQLYEPLRTISKKVASLQLHLASAERAFALLDEPLDVEERPHARPVSRASGAIAFHHVSFAYGPERPVLHDISFAIESGTRLGIVGASGAGKSTLISLLTRFYDPTAGHVDLDGADLRDLRVADLRRQFAVVQQDPVLFSTTVAENIAYARPGAGRAEVIAAAQAANAHEFIVRLPDGYDTQVGERGIQLSGGQRQRIAIARAFLADSPILILDEPTSAVDAEGEAAIVDAISRLMRGRTVVLITHRSSLLNSCTSLVALEHGRVASQTTSVEPVVVSRRGLSAALTRQPTLMSHPAVQAWRQLYPDSEPARIAPLRVSARKPTVYRLEGAGPAGVAIIAKRSRASDARIERTVYEEILPNLKVPSLHYYGFLEGADGTFCWSFLEEACGAKYSTLLATNREQAARWLGMLHTSAAEVAAVAQLRDAGPNRYREFMRAAREAIPQQFGNPVLTGEDIEYLESVLGGVAEMEARWSEIEELCADAPKTLVHGDFNGKNIRLGAAGDGTTCLVFDWEDVGWGVPAVDLAQQAVPASNLAASPDISTYYASVRERWPNVSGEAWRRLAYCGSVFRTLAALYWEAPGLGTEWASTNVANIRLYEAERINALSRIGWDGRSASRSAADLITAGERS
;
A
#
# COMPACT_ATOMS: atom_id res chain seq x y z
N MET A 1 15.06 -10.81 0.61
CA MET A 1 15.17 -9.66 1.55
C MET A 1 16.57 -9.62 2.10
N LYS A 2 17.45 -8.69 1.63
CA LYS A 2 18.71 -8.40 2.34
C LYS A 2 18.32 -7.80 3.69
N THR A 3 18.74 -8.44 4.78
CA THR A 3 18.63 -7.94 6.16
C THR A 3 19.05 -6.48 6.19
N MET A 4 18.20 -5.58 6.68
CA MET A 4 18.60 -4.19 6.97
C MET A 4 19.91 -4.23 7.77
N ALA A 5 20.95 -3.63 7.24
CA ALA A 5 22.21 -3.49 7.94
C ALA A 5 21.93 -2.68 9.23
N THR A 6 21.92 -3.34 10.36
CA THR A 6 21.84 -2.69 11.67
C THR A 6 23.16 -1.97 11.91
N TYR A 7 23.16 -0.67 11.68
CA TYR A 7 24.35 0.14 12.00
C TYR A 7 24.49 0.26 13.52
N SER A 8 25.74 0.18 14.03
CA SER A 8 25.96 0.55 15.41
C SER A 8 25.70 2.07 15.58
N ASP A 9 25.15 2.47 16.71
CA ASP A 9 24.88 3.89 17.03
C ASP A 9 26.09 4.80 16.78
N VAL A 10 27.30 4.28 17.02
CA VAL A 10 28.58 4.98 16.80
C VAL A 10 28.83 5.26 15.32
N VAL A 11 28.51 4.31 14.44
CA VAL A 11 28.67 4.47 12.99
C VAL A 11 27.72 5.52 12.46
N VAL A 12 26.45 5.47 12.89
CA VAL A 12 25.43 6.47 12.51
C VAL A 12 25.88 7.87 12.97
N PHE A 13 26.33 7.99 14.21
CA PHE A 13 26.80 9.26 14.78
C PHE A 13 28.01 9.81 14.02
N ARG A 14 28.98 8.95 13.69
CA ARG A 14 30.17 9.37 12.90
C ARG A 14 29.79 9.84 11.50
N ARG A 15 28.81 9.20 10.87
CA ARG A 15 28.29 9.62 9.55
C ARG A 15 27.61 10.96 9.65
N LEU A 16 26.75 11.18 10.66
CA LEU A 16 26.09 12.47 10.90
C LEU A 16 27.09 13.62 11.09
N LEU A 17 28.15 13.39 11.87
CA LEU A 17 29.21 14.39 12.05
C LEU A 17 29.94 14.70 10.73
N ARG A 18 30.13 13.72 9.87
CA ARG A 18 30.71 13.92 8.54
C ARG A 18 29.79 14.77 7.66
N GLU A 19 28.48 14.49 7.68
CA GLU A 19 27.49 15.29 6.96
C GLU A 19 27.41 16.73 7.46
N ALA A 20 27.57 16.95 8.75
CA ALA A 20 27.55 18.27 9.37
C ALA A 20 28.85 19.07 9.14
N ARG A 21 29.92 18.48 8.60
CA ARG A 21 31.25 19.09 8.44
C ARG A 21 31.24 20.48 7.78
N PRO A 22 30.46 20.76 6.72
CA PRO A 22 30.42 22.11 6.12
C PRO A 22 29.88 23.20 7.05
N SER A 23 29.18 22.83 8.12
CA SER A 23 28.56 23.72 9.10
C SER A 23 29.34 23.80 10.42
N TRP A 24 30.48 23.13 10.55
CA TRP A 24 31.26 23.08 11.80
C TRP A 24 31.62 24.45 12.40
N PRO A 25 32.03 25.50 11.67
CA PRO A 25 32.30 26.80 12.24
C PRO A 25 31.07 27.38 12.96
N TYR A 26 29.89 27.25 12.38
CA TYR A 26 28.66 27.73 12.99
C TYR A 26 28.24 26.87 14.19
N ILE A 27 28.44 25.54 14.10
CA ILE A 27 28.19 24.60 15.20
C ILE A 27 29.12 24.89 16.39
N ALA A 28 30.40 25.19 16.13
CA ALA A 28 31.34 25.56 17.17
C ALA A 28 30.94 26.88 17.85
N LEU A 29 30.52 27.87 17.07
CA LEU A 29 30.01 29.14 17.63
C LEU A 29 28.75 28.91 18.48
N LEU A 30 27.79 28.10 17.98
CA LEU A 30 26.60 27.71 18.74
C LEU A 30 26.94 27.00 20.04
N PHE A 31 27.92 26.11 20.01
CA PHE A 31 28.42 25.40 21.18
C PHE A 31 29.02 26.34 22.21
N LEU A 32 29.90 27.29 21.80
CA LEU A 32 30.46 28.29 22.67
C LEU A 32 29.38 29.21 23.30
N LEU A 33 28.44 29.68 22.48
CA LEU A 33 27.31 30.47 22.98
C LEU A 33 26.44 29.66 23.95
N SER A 34 26.25 28.37 23.71
CA SER A 34 25.49 27.49 24.62
C SER A 34 26.25 27.25 25.94
N LEU A 35 27.57 27.13 25.93
CA LEU A 35 28.38 27.01 27.11
C LEU A 35 28.36 28.29 27.97
N LEU A 36 28.20 29.47 27.36
CA LEU A 36 28.08 30.74 28.07
C LEU A 36 26.87 30.78 29.01
N ALA A 37 25.86 29.93 28.76
CA ALA A 37 24.73 29.75 29.68
C ALA A 37 25.16 29.32 31.09
N SER A 38 26.24 28.52 31.24
CA SER A 38 26.72 28.01 32.52
C SER A 38 27.23 29.13 33.46
N PRO A 39 28.16 30.01 33.06
CA PRO A 39 28.58 31.13 33.95
C PRO A 39 27.44 32.12 34.20
N LEU A 40 26.55 32.39 33.23
CA LEU A 40 25.40 33.27 33.44
C LEU A 40 24.42 32.69 34.46
N ALA A 41 24.16 31.38 34.43
CA ALA A 41 23.32 30.71 35.41
C ALA A 41 23.95 30.76 36.83
N LEU A 42 25.30 30.65 36.93
CA LEU A 42 26.00 30.77 38.24
C LEU A 42 25.97 32.19 38.77
N LEU A 43 26.00 33.21 37.92
CA LEU A 43 25.92 34.61 38.32
C LEU A 43 24.48 35.05 38.70
N THR A 44 23.44 34.38 38.20
CA THR A 44 22.04 34.82 38.38
C THR A 44 21.60 35.04 39.84
N PRO A 45 21.89 34.17 40.85
CA PRO A 45 21.47 34.41 42.20
C PRO A 45 22.43 35.29 43.00
N LEU A 46 23.60 35.65 42.47
CA LEU A 46 24.66 36.37 43.14
C LEU A 46 24.30 37.83 43.53
N PRO A 47 23.58 38.62 42.72
CA PRO A 47 23.10 39.96 43.08
C PRO A 47 22.27 39.96 44.36
N LEU A 48 21.42 38.94 44.53
CA LEU A 48 20.63 38.83 45.75
C LEU A 48 21.49 38.55 46.96
N LYS A 49 22.55 37.73 46.86
CA LYS A 49 23.52 37.52 47.92
C LYS A 49 24.19 38.83 48.29
N ILE A 50 24.65 39.64 47.34
CA ILE A 50 25.30 40.94 47.60
C ILE A 50 24.34 41.89 48.30
N ALA A 51 23.13 42.01 47.90
CA ALA A 51 22.10 42.83 48.48
C ALA A 51 21.84 42.45 49.95
N VAL A 52 21.76 41.17 50.26
CA VAL A 52 21.42 40.68 51.61
C VAL A 52 22.65 40.70 52.52
N ASP A 53 23.78 40.19 52.09
CA ASP A 53 24.96 40.09 52.95
C ASP A 53 25.76 41.40 53.08
N SER A 54 25.97 42.09 51.94
CA SER A 54 26.87 43.22 51.88
C SER A 54 26.15 44.57 52.09
N VAL A 55 24.92 44.73 51.60
CA VAL A 55 24.15 45.99 51.84
C VAL A 55 23.45 45.95 53.19
N ILE A 56 22.66 44.89 53.49
CA ILE A 56 21.89 44.80 54.74
C ILE A 56 22.79 44.32 55.91
N GLY A 57 23.59 43.29 55.67
CA GLY A 57 24.41 42.61 56.68
C GLY A 57 25.77 43.25 56.93
N SER A 58 26.14 44.27 56.16
CA SER A 58 27.46 44.99 56.28
C SER A 58 28.67 44.07 56.18
N ARG A 59 28.58 42.96 55.47
CA ARG A 59 29.67 41.98 55.26
C ARG A 59 30.50 42.33 54.01
N PRO A 60 31.77 41.92 53.95
CA PRO A 60 32.65 42.19 52.83
C PRO A 60 32.08 41.52 51.57
N LEU A 61 32.32 42.12 50.41
CA LEU A 61 31.93 41.58 49.09
C LEU A 61 32.55 40.22 48.87
N PRO A 62 31.83 39.31 48.18
CA PRO A 62 32.40 38.02 47.76
C PRO A 62 33.69 38.20 46.96
N GLY A 63 34.73 37.39 47.27
CA GLY A 63 36.08 37.54 46.72
C GLY A 63 36.16 37.43 45.20
N VAL A 64 35.17 36.80 44.59
CA VAL A 64 35.03 36.67 43.07
C VAL A 64 34.66 38.04 42.46
N ILE A 65 33.90 38.88 43.18
CA ILE A 65 33.41 40.17 42.65
C ILE A 65 34.19 41.34 43.18
N ALA A 66 34.74 41.25 44.40
CA ALA A 66 35.48 42.33 45.04
C ALA A 66 36.53 43.03 44.11
N PRO A 67 37.26 42.32 43.20
CA PRO A 67 38.21 42.96 42.29
C PRO A 67 37.55 43.82 41.20
N PHE A 68 36.28 43.61 40.93
CA PHE A 68 35.56 44.29 39.85
C PHE A 68 34.73 45.48 40.35
N VAL A 69 34.61 45.66 41.66
CA VAL A 69 33.85 46.76 42.28
C VAL A 69 34.82 47.87 42.73
N PRO A 70 34.69 49.08 42.16
CA PRO A 70 35.50 50.23 42.60
C PRO A 70 35.34 50.54 44.12
N GLY A 71 36.42 50.85 44.82
CA GLY A 71 36.43 51.08 46.29
C GLY A 71 35.36 52.08 46.75
N GLY A 72 35.09 53.12 45.96
CA GLY A 72 34.07 54.12 46.30
C GLY A 72 32.62 53.55 46.25
N ILE A 73 32.38 52.53 45.47
CA ILE A 73 31.07 51.82 45.42
C ILE A 73 30.96 50.85 46.61
N ALA A 74 32.08 50.20 46.94
CA ALA A 74 32.10 49.19 47.97
C ALA A 74 31.89 49.79 49.38
N SER A 75 32.21 51.12 49.59
CA SER A 75 32.12 51.81 50.85
C SER A 75 30.71 52.41 51.14
N SER A 76 29.86 52.58 50.18
CA SER A 76 28.50 53.12 50.30
C SER A 76 27.42 52.03 50.10
N PRO A 77 26.59 51.80 51.16
CA PRO A 77 25.49 50.82 51.06
C PRO A 77 24.50 51.14 49.91
N GLU A 78 24.23 52.41 49.67
CA GLU A 78 23.27 52.83 48.60
C GLU A 78 23.84 52.57 47.20
N LEU A 79 25.14 52.91 47.00
CA LEU A 79 25.81 52.64 45.71
C LEU A 79 25.98 51.14 45.46
N LEU A 80 26.22 50.38 46.51
CA LEU A 80 26.33 48.92 46.45
C LEU A 80 24.98 48.27 46.12
N LEU A 81 23.88 48.85 46.66
CA LEU A 81 22.52 48.39 46.27
C LEU A 81 22.24 48.69 44.79
N ILE A 82 22.52 49.88 44.32
CA ILE A 82 22.37 50.22 42.88
C ILE A 82 23.25 49.34 42.02
N PHE A 83 24.48 49.05 42.43
CA PHE A 83 25.35 48.08 41.71
C PHE A 83 24.76 46.68 41.67
N SER A 84 24.18 46.17 42.77
CA SER A 84 23.55 44.87 42.85
C SER A 84 22.35 44.77 41.94
N VAL A 85 21.47 45.78 41.89
CA VAL A 85 20.35 45.85 40.97
C VAL A 85 20.82 45.95 39.51
N GLY A 86 21.83 46.80 39.26
CA GLY A 86 22.44 46.91 37.92
C GLY A 86 23.06 45.60 37.43
N LEU A 87 23.75 44.87 38.30
CA LEU A 87 24.29 43.55 38.02
C LEU A 87 23.18 42.52 37.69
N LEU A 88 22.07 42.53 38.44
CA LEU A 88 20.91 41.68 38.17
C LEU A 88 20.35 41.94 36.79
N LEU A 89 20.10 43.20 36.46
CA LEU A 89 19.60 43.57 35.13
C LEU A 89 20.58 43.20 34.03
N ALA A 90 21.88 43.42 34.22
CA ALA A 90 22.91 43.06 33.25
C ALA A 90 22.98 41.56 33.03
N VAL A 91 22.98 40.73 34.08
CA VAL A 91 23.01 39.28 33.99
C VAL A 91 21.74 38.75 33.26
N VAL A 92 20.56 39.30 33.61
CA VAL A 92 19.32 38.91 32.95
C VAL A 92 19.36 39.33 31.47
N LEU A 93 19.76 40.55 31.14
CA LEU A 93 19.88 41.03 29.78
C LEU A 93 20.84 40.16 28.94
N LEU A 94 22.02 39.86 29.49
CA LEU A 94 23.00 38.99 28.84
C LEU A 94 22.45 37.57 28.61
N THR A 95 21.70 37.06 29.59
CA THR A 95 21.03 35.75 29.45
C THR A 95 19.97 35.78 28.33
N GLN A 96 19.16 36.84 28.24
CA GLN A 96 18.18 36.95 27.15
C GLN A 96 18.87 37.14 25.78
N LEU A 97 19.92 37.94 25.70
CA LEU A 97 20.69 38.08 24.46
C LEU A 97 21.36 36.77 24.02
N GLN A 98 21.92 36.03 24.99
CA GLN A 98 22.50 34.69 24.73
C GLN A 98 21.43 33.71 24.22
N LEU A 99 20.27 33.65 24.84
CA LEU A 99 19.14 32.83 24.41
C LEU A 99 18.68 33.19 22.98
N LEU A 100 18.57 34.49 22.70
CA LEU A 100 18.23 34.97 21.35
C LEU A 100 19.28 34.55 20.32
N ALA A 101 20.57 34.76 20.64
CA ALA A 101 21.67 34.39 19.75
C ALA A 101 21.70 32.88 19.48
N VAL A 102 21.54 32.04 20.52
CA VAL A 102 21.46 30.58 20.41
C VAL A 102 20.25 30.17 19.57
N SER A 103 19.08 30.80 19.79
CA SER A 103 17.85 30.48 19.02
C SER A 103 17.98 30.80 17.55
N VAL A 104 18.42 32.02 17.20
CA VAL A 104 18.58 32.46 15.80
C VAL A 104 19.65 31.65 15.09
N LEU A 105 20.85 31.52 15.68
CA LEU A 105 21.94 30.76 15.11
C LEU A 105 21.60 29.29 14.99
N GLY A 106 20.92 28.73 15.99
CA GLY A 106 20.42 27.36 16.00
C GLY A 106 19.43 27.12 14.86
N ALA A 107 18.45 27.99 14.68
CA ALA A 107 17.48 27.91 13.58
C ALA A 107 18.17 27.94 12.21
N PHE A 108 19.13 28.86 12.02
CA PHE A 108 19.91 28.95 10.77
C PHE A 108 20.67 27.65 10.46
N ILE A 109 21.39 27.12 11.46
CA ILE A 109 22.16 25.88 11.30
C ILE A 109 21.22 24.70 11.00
N ASN A 110 20.10 24.61 11.70
CA ASN A 110 19.12 23.55 11.57
C ASN A 110 18.55 23.50 10.16
N GLU A 111 18.07 24.63 9.65
CA GLU A 111 17.54 24.69 8.28
C GLU A 111 18.62 24.36 7.24
N LYS A 112 19.83 24.87 7.41
CA LYS A 112 20.96 24.59 6.50
C LYS A 112 21.32 23.10 6.47
N LEU A 113 21.40 22.44 7.62
CA LEU A 113 21.72 21.01 7.74
C LEU A 113 20.62 20.15 7.13
N VAL A 114 19.35 20.45 7.47
CA VAL A 114 18.20 19.69 6.97
C VAL A 114 18.06 19.86 5.46
N LEU A 115 18.18 21.08 4.94
CA LEU A 115 18.13 21.35 3.50
C LEU A 115 19.22 20.57 2.76
N GLY A 116 20.47 20.66 3.22
CA GLY A 116 21.59 19.93 2.60
C GLY A 116 21.37 18.41 2.58
N PHE A 117 20.89 17.85 3.69
CA PHE A 117 20.65 16.41 3.81
C PHE A 117 19.43 15.96 2.98
N ARG A 118 18.33 16.73 2.95
CA ARG A 118 17.18 16.49 2.07
C ARG A 118 17.56 16.54 0.60
N THR A 119 18.33 17.53 0.19
CA THR A 119 18.79 17.66 -1.20
C THR A 119 19.59 16.42 -1.62
N ARG A 120 20.46 15.92 -0.74
CA ARG A 120 21.25 14.72 -1.02
C ARG A 120 20.39 13.46 -1.09
N LEU A 121 19.44 13.28 -0.16
CA LEU A 121 18.46 12.20 -0.21
C LEU A 121 17.64 12.25 -1.49
N PHE A 122 17.13 13.43 -1.83
CA PHE A 122 16.31 13.62 -3.03
C PHE A 122 17.07 13.32 -4.31
N HIS A 123 18.32 13.80 -4.40
CA HIS A 123 19.19 13.49 -5.53
C HIS A 123 19.50 11.98 -5.66
N HIS A 124 19.73 11.31 -4.54
CA HIS A 124 19.98 9.87 -4.53
C HIS A 124 18.74 9.07 -4.92
N VAL A 125 17.58 9.43 -4.39
CA VAL A 125 16.29 8.78 -4.67
C VAL A 125 15.90 8.82 -6.15
N GLN A 126 16.24 9.89 -6.86
CA GLN A 126 16.02 9.97 -8.31
C GLN A 126 16.90 8.99 -9.12
N ARG A 127 17.94 8.42 -8.50
CA ARG A 127 18.92 7.53 -9.13
C ARG A 127 18.82 6.08 -8.67
N ILE A 128 18.03 5.81 -7.63
CA ILE A 128 17.72 4.45 -7.19
C ILE A 128 16.82 3.78 -8.22
N SER A 129 16.84 2.46 -8.24
CA SER A 129 16.09 1.62 -9.15
C SER A 129 14.57 1.83 -9.12
N LEU A 130 13.93 1.67 -10.28
CA LEU A 130 12.46 1.61 -10.35
C LEU A 130 11.90 0.45 -9.53
N ALA A 131 12.58 -0.70 -9.47
CA ALA A 131 12.17 -1.84 -8.65
C ALA A 131 12.03 -1.50 -7.17
N TYR A 132 12.91 -0.64 -6.63
CA TYR A 132 12.78 -0.15 -5.26
C TYR A 132 11.49 0.65 -5.06
N HIS A 133 11.18 1.56 -6.01
CA HIS A 133 9.97 2.38 -5.95
C HIS A 133 8.69 1.55 -6.11
N ASP A 134 8.71 0.55 -7.01
CA ASP A 134 7.58 -0.34 -7.26
C ASP A 134 7.28 -1.25 -6.06
N THR A 135 8.32 -1.68 -5.33
CA THR A 135 8.15 -2.60 -4.19
C THR A 135 7.82 -1.89 -2.88
N ARG A 136 8.39 -0.71 -2.63
CA ARG A 136 8.22 0.03 -1.36
C ARG A 136 7.23 1.18 -1.45
N GLY A 137 6.87 1.59 -2.65
CA GLY A 137 6.01 2.73 -2.90
C GLY A 137 6.68 4.08 -2.64
N THR A 138 6.11 5.14 -3.21
CA THR A 138 6.61 6.52 -3.07
C THR A 138 6.40 7.10 -1.68
N ALA A 139 5.42 6.60 -0.91
CA ALA A 139 5.09 7.09 0.43
C ALA A 139 6.22 6.90 1.44
N ASP A 140 6.87 5.72 1.47
CA ASP A 140 8.02 5.44 2.38
C ASP A 140 9.20 6.37 2.08
N THR A 141 9.51 6.56 0.81
CA THR A 141 10.59 7.45 0.37
C THR A 141 10.31 8.91 0.74
N THR A 142 9.09 9.39 0.49
CA THR A 142 8.65 10.73 0.88
C THR A 142 8.72 10.93 2.38
N TYR A 143 8.28 9.93 3.16
CA TYR A 143 8.38 9.96 4.61
C TYR A 143 9.83 10.11 5.09
N ARG A 144 10.78 9.35 4.54
CA ARG A 144 12.20 9.40 4.92
C ARG A 144 12.82 10.75 4.59
N ILE A 145 12.53 11.32 3.43
CA ILE A 145 13.03 12.65 3.05
C ILE A 145 12.45 13.75 3.94
N HIS A 146 11.16 13.66 4.28
CA HIS A 146 10.49 14.73 5.04
C HIS A 146 10.68 14.59 6.55
N HIS A 147 10.49 13.38 7.10
CA HIS A 147 10.43 13.14 8.54
C HIS A 147 11.72 12.58 9.15
N ASP A 148 12.51 11.78 8.39
CA ASP A 148 13.74 11.22 8.93
C ASP A 148 14.96 12.11 8.69
N ALA A 149 14.99 12.93 7.64
CA ALA A 149 16.09 13.87 7.40
C ALA A 149 16.34 14.86 8.54
N PRO A 150 15.34 15.41 9.25
CA PRO A 150 15.58 16.26 10.43
C PRO A 150 16.32 15.58 11.59
N ALA A 151 16.54 14.25 11.55
CA ALA A 151 17.33 13.59 12.57
C ALA A 151 18.74 14.17 12.73
N ILE A 152 19.35 14.70 11.64
CA ILE A 152 20.67 15.34 11.69
C ILE A 152 20.66 16.57 12.61
N GLN A 153 19.65 17.43 12.49
CA GLN A 153 19.41 18.57 13.35
C GLN A 153 19.18 18.12 14.79
N ASN A 154 18.22 17.21 14.99
CA ASN A 154 17.80 16.76 16.33
C ASN A 154 18.91 16.08 17.13
N ILE A 155 19.91 15.50 16.46
CA ILE A 155 21.06 14.88 17.12
C ILE A 155 22.16 15.90 17.37
N VAL A 156 22.56 16.68 16.35
CA VAL A 156 23.75 17.54 16.44
C VAL A 156 23.46 18.80 17.26
N THR A 157 22.45 19.58 16.88
CA THR A 157 22.18 20.89 17.49
C THR A 157 21.25 20.80 18.70
N ASP A 158 20.15 20.03 18.58
CA ASP A 158 19.13 19.97 19.64
C ASP A 158 19.41 18.84 20.67
N GLY A 159 20.35 17.93 20.36
CA GLY A 159 20.71 16.81 21.23
C GLY A 159 22.00 17.04 21.98
N VAL A 160 23.13 16.95 21.27
CA VAL A 160 24.49 16.93 21.90
C VAL A 160 24.86 18.24 22.53
N ILE A 161 24.65 19.38 21.86
CA ILE A 161 25.05 20.70 22.37
C ILE A 161 24.32 21.06 23.67
N PRO A 162 22.97 21.00 23.74
CA PRO A 162 22.26 21.27 25.01
C PRO A 162 22.57 20.26 26.10
N PHE A 163 22.87 18.98 25.73
CA PHE A 163 23.30 18.00 26.72
C PHE A 163 24.60 18.37 27.39
N ILE A 164 25.63 18.75 26.63
CA ILE A 164 26.94 19.16 27.18
C ILE A 164 26.80 20.45 27.97
N ALA A 165 26.07 21.45 27.47
CA ALA A 165 25.85 22.72 28.20
C ALA A 165 25.09 22.47 29.52
N ALA A 166 24.07 21.65 29.54
CA ALA A 166 23.35 21.29 30.75
C ALA A 166 24.24 20.51 31.75
N ALA A 167 25.09 19.61 31.27
CA ALA A 167 26.03 18.89 32.09
C ALA A 167 27.09 19.85 32.73
N ALA A 168 27.62 20.78 31.95
CA ALA A 168 28.55 21.80 32.44
C ALA A 168 27.90 22.70 33.50
N THR A 169 26.67 23.16 33.26
CA THR A 169 25.89 23.94 34.23
C THR A 169 25.64 23.17 35.51
N PHE A 170 25.23 21.90 35.41
CA PHE A 170 25.00 21.03 36.57
C PHE A 170 26.28 20.86 37.40
N VAL A 171 27.40 20.52 36.76
CA VAL A 171 28.70 20.34 37.44
C VAL A 171 29.14 21.65 38.07
N GLY A 172 29.03 22.78 37.38
CA GLY A 172 29.36 24.11 37.91
C GLY A 172 28.55 24.47 39.16
N MET A 173 27.21 24.25 39.13
CA MET A 173 26.34 24.48 40.27
C MET A 173 26.70 23.62 41.48
N VAL A 174 26.88 22.31 41.26
CA VAL A 174 27.31 21.40 42.33
C VAL A 174 28.64 21.82 42.91
N TYR A 175 29.65 22.19 42.08
CA TYR A 175 30.95 22.66 42.52
C TYR A 175 30.83 23.91 43.39
N VAL A 176 30.09 24.90 42.94
CA VAL A 176 29.91 26.15 43.75
C VAL A 176 29.19 25.82 45.06
N MET A 177 28.16 25.01 45.08
CA MET A 177 27.43 24.61 46.29
C MET A 177 28.36 23.90 47.29
N THR A 178 29.22 22.96 46.82
CA THR A 178 30.19 22.27 47.70
C THR A 178 31.25 23.22 48.29
N ARG A 179 31.53 24.36 47.63
CA ARG A 179 32.45 25.40 48.16
C ARG A 179 31.78 26.30 49.18
N ILE A 180 30.45 26.37 49.20
CA ILE A 180 29.69 27.18 50.16
C ILE A 180 29.40 26.36 51.42
N ASP A 181 28.75 25.17 51.25
CA ASP A 181 28.39 24.31 52.36
C ASP A 181 28.29 22.87 51.85
N LEU A 182 29.20 21.99 52.31
CA LEU A 182 29.26 20.62 51.87
C LEU A 182 28.05 19.78 52.30
N PRO A 183 27.56 19.80 53.55
CA PRO A 183 26.33 19.14 53.94
C PRO A 183 25.11 19.47 53.09
N ILE A 184 24.89 20.73 52.82
CA ILE A 184 23.77 21.20 52.01
C ILE A 184 23.93 20.74 50.56
N ALA A 185 25.14 20.79 50.00
CA ALA A 185 25.43 20.29 48.67
C ALA A 185 25.17 18.78 48.56
N MET A 186 25.52 18.00 49.60
CA MET A 186 25.26 16.57 49.65
C MET A 186 23.76 16.26 49.71
N ILE A 187 22.95 17.05 50.41
CA ILE A 187 21.50 16.91 50.40
C ILE A 187 20.93 17.22 49.04
N ALA A 188 21.35 18.32 48.42
CA ALA A 188 20.95 18.68 47.07
C ALA A 188 21.30 17.58 46.03
N LEU A 189 22.51 17.00 46.15
CA LEU A 189 22.92 15.89 45.29
C LEU A 189 22.15 14.60 45.61
N GLY A 190 21.78 14.39 46.90
CA GLY A 190 21.00 13.23 47.36
C GLY A 190 19.57 13.14 46.78
N ILE A 191 19.06 14.24 46.26
CA ILE A 191 17.77 14.30 45.57
C ILE A 191 17.90 13.72 44.14
N SER A 192 19.05 13.87 43.52
CA SER A 192 19.30 13.41 42.13
C SER A 192 19.02 11.92 41.89
N PRO A 193 19.39 10.96 42.76
CA PRO A 193 19.00 9.56 42.66
C PRO A 193 17.48 9.35 42.62
N GLY A 194 16.72 10.09 43.46
CA GLY A 194 15.25 10.03 43.45
C GLY A 194 14.66 10.41 42.08
N LEU A 195 15.18 11.47 41.47
CA LEU A 195 14.79 11.92 40.14
C LEU A 195 15.18 10.89 39.05
N VAL A 196 16.36 10.30 39.16
CA VAL A 196 16.81 9.24 38.23
C VAL A 196 15.94 7.99 38.36
N ILE A 197 15.58 7.60 39.57
CA ILE A 197 14.67 6.45 39.82
C ILE A 197 13.28 6.72 39.22
N ALA A 198 12.71 7.91 39.50
CA ALA A 198 11.45 8.30 38.89
C ALA A 198 11.51 8.24 37.35
N ALA A 199 12.56 8.80 36.74
CA ALA A 199 12.77 8.75 35.32
C ALA A 199 12.86 7.29 34.78
N ARG A 200 13.60 6.40 35.47
CA ARG A 200 13.72 4.98 35.10
C ARG A 200 12.39 4.23 35.17
N LEU A 201 11.56 4.50 36.17
CA LEU A 201 10.26 3.84 36.36
C LEU A 201 9.22 4.29 35.34
N PHE A 202 9.17 5.58 35.03
CA PHE A 202 8.16 6.14 34.12
C PHE A 202 8.55 6.01 32.65
N ARG A 203 9.85 6.04 32.31
CA ARG A 203 10.35 6.02 30.92
C ARG A 203 9.81 4.87 30.06
N PRO A 204 9.79 3.59 30.49
CA PRO A 204 9.28 2.48 29.65
C PRO A 204 7.78 2.61 29.40
N ARG A 205 7.02 3.05 30.41
CA ARG A 205 5.56 3.25 30.30
C ARG A 205 5.23 4.40 29.34
N LEU A 206 5.91 5.53 29.48
CA LEU A 206 5.77 6.68 28.58
C LEU A 206 6.12 6.31 27.13
N ARG A 207 7.22 5.58 26.91
CA ARG A 207 7.62 5.11 25.58
C ARG A 207 6.55 4.19 24.96
N ARG A 208 6.01 3.23 25.73
CA ARG A 208 4.99 2.31 25.25
C ARG A 208 3.73 3.05 24.82
N GLN A 209 3.24 3.96 25.68
CA GLN A 209 2.04 4.75 25.38
C GLN A 209 2.24 5.73 24.20
N SER A 210 3.40 6.37 24.12
CA SER A 210 3.72 7.26 23.00
C SER A 210 3.84 6.51 21.67
N ARG A 211 4.35 5.26 21.66
CA ARG A 211 4.38 4.43 20.45
C ARG A 211 2.98 3.99 20.04
N ALA A 212 2.15 3.57 20.99
CA ALA A 212 0.77 3.21 20.73
C ALA A 212 -0.02 4.38 20.13
N LEU A 213 0.12 5.58 20.72
CA LEU A 213 -0.53 6.79 20.20
C LEU A 213 -0.09 7.08 18.76
N ARG A 214 1.22 7.04 18.45
CA ARG A 214 1.71 7.29 17.08
C ARG A 214 1.16 6.29 16.06
N LYS A 215 1.02 5.02 16.45
CA LYS A 215 0.41 4.00 15.60
C LYS A 215 -1.05 4.36 15.29
N LEU A 216 -1.83 4.77 16.30
CA LEU A 216 -3.22 5.18 16.11
C LEU A 216 -3.36 6.46 15.27
N ASP A 217 -2.53 7.46 15.50
CA ASP A 217 -2.51 8.70 14.70
C ASP A 217 -2.15 8.39 13.22
N SER A 218 -1.21 7.48 12.97
CA SER A 218 -0.83 7.04 11.63
C SER A 218 -1.98 6.30 10.92
N HIS A 219 -2.72 5.44 11.63
CA HIS A 219 -3.88 4.76 11.08
C HIS A 219 -5.00 5.74 10.72
N ALA A 220 -5.28 6.73 11.59
CA ALA A 220 -6.28 7.76 11.30
C ALA A 220 -5.91 8.59 10.04
N LEU A 221 -4.62 8.91 9.88
CA LEU A 221 -4.12 9.59 8.68
C LEU A 221 -4.25 8.70 7.43
N GLY A 222 -4.01 7.40 7.56
CA GLY A 222 -4.20 6.42 6.49
C GLY A 222 -5.63 6.40 5.97
N ILE A 223 -6.64 6.45 6.85
CA ILE A 223 -8.06 6.52 6.46
C ILE A 223 -8.34 7.78 5.64
N ILE A 224 -7.79 8.94 6.03
CA ILE A 224 -7.96 10.18 5.27
C ILE A 224 -7.37 10.04 3.86
N GLN A 225 -6.14 9.51 3.75
CA GLN A 225 -5.48 9.32 2.46
C GLN A 225 -6.25 8.34 1.55
N GLU A 226 -6.71 7.22 2.12
CA GLU A 226 -7.51 6.22 1.42
C GLU A 226 -8.82 6.83 0.90
N MET A 227 -9.57 7.50 1.78
CA MET A 227 -10.85 8.13 1.44
C MET A 227 -10.69 9.22 0.37
N LEU A 228 -9.68 10.09 0.51
CA LEU A 228 -9.42 11.14 -0.48
C LEU A 228 -9.00 10.56 -1.83
N GLY A 229 -8.20 9.49 -1.84
CA GLY A 229 -7.82 8.77 -3.05
C GLY A 229 -9.00 8.08 -3.74
N ALA A 230 -9.99 7.64 -2.97
CA ALA A 230 -11.20 6.98 -3.46
C ALA A 230 -12.46 7.88 -3.43
N LEU A 231 -12.31 9.21 -3.35
CA LEU A 231 -13.43 10.13 -3.11
C LEU A 231 -14.56 9.99 -4.13
N ARG A 232 -14.24 9.72 -5.40
CA ARG A 232 -15.26 9.48 -6.44
C ARG A 232 -16.09 8.24 -6.14
N VAL A 233 -15.49 7.19 -5.58
CA VAL A 233 -16.17 5.96 -5.19
C VAL A 233 -17.07 6.24 -3.99
N VAL A 234 -16.56 6.93 -2.96
CA VAL A 234 -17.33 7.31 -1.77
C VAL A 234 -18.57 8.10 -2.16
N LYS A 235 -18.41 9.12 -3.03
CA LYS A 235 -19.53 9.94 -3.53
C LYS A 235 -20.48 9.16 -4.44
N ALA A 236 -19.98 8.31 -5.30
CA ALA A 236 -20.82 7.51 -6.20
C ALA A 236 -21.75 6.55 -5.44
N PHE A 237 -21.33 6.11 -4.26
CA PHE A 237 -22.12 5.21 -3.41
C PHE A 237 -22.82 5.92 -2.24
N GLY A 238 -22.65 7.24 -2.07
CA GLY A 238 -23.28 8.01 -0.99
C GLY A 238 -22.82 7.58 0.40
N GLN A 239 -21.57 7.15 0.56
CA GLN A 239 -21.04 6.58 1.80
C GLN A 239 -20.23 7.59 2.64
N GLU A 240 -20.42 8.88 2.45
CA GLU A 240 -19.71 9.93 3.20
C GLU A 240 -19.93 9.79 4.71
N GLY A 241 -21.15 9.47 5.14
CA GLY A 241 -21.50 9.26 6.55
C GLY A 241 -20.72 8.09 7.16
N HIS A 242 -20.62 6.98 6.44
CA HIS A 242 -19.87 5.79 6.87
C HIS A 242 -18.38 6.10 7.08
N GLU A 243 -17.76 6.79 6.13
CA GLU A 243 -16.34 7.15 6.24
C GLU A 243 -16.07 8.15 7.37
N VAL A 244 -16.99 9.09 7.60
CA VAL A 244 -16.91 10.00 8.77
C VAL A 244 -16.97 9.20 10.08
N GLU A 245 -17.88 8.24 10.20
CA GLU A 245 -17.99 7.40 11.39
C GLU A 245 -16.73 6.55 11.61
N ARG A 246 -16.20 5.96 10.55
CA ARG A 246 -14.94 5.20 10.55
C ARG A 246 -13.78 6.06 11.07
N PHE A 247 -13.63 7.28 10.55
CA PHE A 247 -12.60 8.23 10.98
C PHE A 247 -12.79 8.65 12.44
N VAL A 248 -14.02 9.02 12.85
CA VAL A 248 -14.34 9.46 14.21
C VAL A 248 -14.07 8.36 15.23
N ARG A 249 -14.39 7.11 14.92
CA ARG A 249 -14.11 5.94 15.78
C ARG A 249 -12.61 5.84 16.07
N ARG A 250 -11.76 5.86 15.02
CA ARG A 250 -10.30 5.81 15.18
C ARG A 250 -9.72 7.02 15.88
N SER A 251 -10.23 8.20 15.58
CA SER A 251 -9.82 9.44 16.25
C SER A 251 -10.17 9.42 17.74
N ARG A 252 -11.29 8.83 18.14
CA ARG A 252 -11.65 8.62 19.56
C ARG A 252 -10.69 7.68 20.28
N GLU A 253 -10.22 6.62 19.62
CA GLU A 253 -9.21 5.73 20.18
C GLU A 253 -7.87 6.47 20.41
N ALA A 254 -7.42 7.24 19.42
CA ALA A 254 -6.24 8.09 19.54
C ALA A 254 -6.40 9.12 20.67
N MET A 255 -7.57 9.76 20.78
CA MET A 255 -7.90 10.68 21.87
C MET A 255 -7.78 10.01 23.25
N ARG A 256 -8.34 8.82 23.42
CA ARG A 256 -8.24 8.06 24.70
C ARG A 256 -6.79 7.68 25.02
N ALA A 257 -6.00 7.32 24.00
CA ALA A 257 -4.58 7.02 24.19
C ALA A 257 -3.80 8.28 24.57
N ARG A 258 -4.13 9.44 23.98
CA ARG A 258 -3.53 10.74 24.30
C ARG A 258 -3.84 11.19 25.73
N LEU A 259 -5.09 11.01 26.17
CA LEU A 259 -5.50 11.28 27.57
C LEU A 259 -4.75 10.41 28.58
N ARG A 260 -4.57 9.10 28.27
CA ARG A 260 -3.77 8.19 29.11
C ARG A 260 -2.30 8.61 29.18
N LEU A 261 -1.73 9.02 28.04
CA LEU A 261 -0.35 9.52 27.98
C LEU A 261 -0.22 10.81 28.81
N ALA A 262 -1.15 11.77 28.65
CA ALA A 262 -1.15 13.02 29.41
C ALA A 262 -1.26 12.78 30.92
N GLY A 263 -2.12 11.86 31.36
CA GLY A 263 -2.20 11.46 32.77
C GLY A 263 -0.90 10.86 33.30
N LEU A 264 -0.22 10.04 32.50
CA LEU A 264 1.08 9.47 32.88
C LEU A 264 2.19 10.53 32.92
N GLU A 265 2.20 11.48 31.98
CA GLU A 265 3.10 12.63 31.96
C GLU A 265 2.88 13.55 33.18
N GLY A 266 1.60 13.85 33.51
CA GLY A 266 1.25 14.61 34.68
C GLY A 266 1.66 13.93 36.00
N SER A 267 1.45 12.61 36.09
CA SER A 267 1.89 11.83 37.25
C SER A 267 3.43 11.85 37.41
N TYR A 268 4.16 11.73 36.30
CA TYR A 268 5.63 11.90 36.33
C TYR A 268 6.06 13.28 36.81
N GLN A 269 5.43 14.34 36.28
CA GLN A 269 5.74 15.71 36.69
C GLN A 269 5.44 15.96 38.17
N LEU A 270 4.34 15.39 38.68
CA LEU A 270 3.98 15.49 40.10
C LEU A 270 5.07 14.84 40.98
N VAL A 271 5.50 13.60 40.66
CA VAL A 271 6.55 12.91 41.42
C VAL A 271 7.85 13.70 41.37
N VAL A 272 8.26 14.22 40.22
CA VAL A 272 9.48 15.04 40.08
C VAL A 272 9.37 16.32 40.89
N GLY A 273 8.22 17.03 40.78
CA GLY A 273 7.98 18.28 41.54
C GLY A 273 8.00 18.06 43.06
N MET A 274 7.32 17.00 43.55
CA MET A 274 7.29 16.66 44.96
C MET A 274 8.70 16.31 45.49
N THR A 275 9.47 15.52 44.75
CA THR A 275 10.87 15.17 45.11
C THR A 275 11.73 16.44 45.22
N ALA A 276 11.59 17.36 44.26
CA ALA A 276 12.29 18.63 44.27
C ALA A 276 11.89 19.50 45.49
N THR A 277 10.59 19.60 45.77
CA THR A 277 10.05 20.37 46.90
C THR A 277 10.52 19.82 48.25
N VAL A 278 10.52 18.50 48.43
CA VAL A 278 11.07 17.87 49.66
C VAL A 278 12.53 18.20 49.84
N GLY A 279 13.32 18.20 48.77
CA GLY A 279 14.70 18.61 48.82
C GLY A 279 14.90 20.07 49.18
N THR A 280 14.12 20.95 48.58
CA THR A 280 14.16 22.37 48.92
C THR A 280 13.80 22.61 50.41
N ALA A 281 12.81 21.93 50.92
CA ALA A 281 12.39 21.98 52.32
C ALA A 281 13.51 21.48 53.25
N ALA A 282 14.19 20.39 52.92
CA ALA A 282 15.32 19.86 53.68
C ALA A 282 16.49 20.84 53.71
N VAL A 283 16.86 21.42 52.54
CA VAL A 283 17.91 22.46 52.44
C VAL A 283 17.54 23.70 53.25
N LEU A 284 16.28 24.15 53.24
CA LEU A 284 15.81 25.28 54.03
C LEU A 284 15.92 24.99 55.54
N LEU A 285 15.46 23.79 55.97
CA LEU A 285 15.49 23.44 57.40
C LEU A 285 16.93 23.40 57.97
N ILE A 286 17.84 22.75 57.27
CA ILE A 286 19.22 22.61 57.68
C ILE A 286 19.96 23.93 57.50
N GLY A 287 19.74 24.64 56.39
CA GLY A 287 20.37 25.93 56.08
C GLY A 287 20.03 27.00 57.10
N ILE A 288 18.77 27.08 57.59
CA ILE A 288 18.41 27.96 58.69
C ILE A 288 19.18 27.60 59.99
N GLY A 289 19.36 26.30 60.27
CA GLY A 289 20.18 25.83 61.34
C GLY A 289 21.65 26.33 61.26
N HIS A 290 22.28 26.21 60.07
CA HIS A 290 23.61 26.69 59.74
C HIS A 290 23.72 28.23 59.83
N VAL A 291 22.68 28.96 59.41
CA VAL A 291 22.65 30.44 59.56
C VAL A 291 22.59 30.84 61.03
N ARG A 292 21.78 30.17 61.86
CA ARG A 292 21.69 30.41 63.28
C ARG A 292 22.96 30.09 64.05
N SER A 293 23.69 29.04 63.60
CA SER A 293 25.01 28.71 64.18
C SER A 293 26.20 29.57 63.65
N GLY A 294 25.93 30.46 62.70
CA GLY A 294 26.95 31.32 62.12
C GLY A 294 27.85 30.65 61.07
N LEU A 295 27.53 29.38 60.65
CA LEU A 295 28.24 28.63 59.60
C LEU A 295 27.96 29.17 58.22
N LEU A 296 26.79 29.73 58.01
CA LEU A 296 26.33 30.30 56.72
C LEU A 296 25.86 31.74 56.96
N THR A 297 25.94 32.55 55.92
CA THR A 297 25.22 33.82 55.83
C THR A 297 23.80 33.62 55.29
N LEU A 298 22.91 34.59 55.56
CA LEU A 298 21.59 34.58 54.98
C LEU A 298 21.64 34.65 53.44
N GLY A 299 22.53 35.46 52.89
CA GLY A 299 22.74 35.59 51.46
C GLY A 299 23.31 34.33 50.83
N GLU A 300 24.15 33.56 51.53
CA GLU A 300 24.65 32.27 51.08
C GLU A 300 23.53 31.23 51.04
N LEU A 301 22.63 31.18 52.01
CA LEU A 301 21.47 30.33 52.01
C LEU A 301 20.55 30.64 50.80
N LEU A 302 20.28 31.94 50.55
CA LEU A 302 19.46 32.36 49.41
C LEU A 302 20.13 32.00 48.07
N LEU A 303 21.46 32.13 47.99
CA LEU A 303 22.24 31.77 46.80
C LEU A 303 22.17 30.26 46.55
N VAL A 304 22.31 29.43 47.57
CA VAL A 304 22.18 27.98 47.48
C VAL A 304 20.76 27.57 47.09
N MET A 305 19.73 28.19 47.64
CA MET A 305 18.33 27.95 47.24
C MET A 305 18.09 28.35 45.80
N GLY A 306 18.70 29.45 45.34
CA GLY A 306 18.68 29.86 43.94
C GLY A 306 19.28 28.79 43.00
N TYR A 307 20.43 28.23 43.36
CA TYR A 307 21.05 27.15 42.60
C TYR A 307 20.22 25.87 42.69
N LEU A 308 19.65 25.53 43.82
CA LEU A 308 18.82 24.33 43.94
C LEU A 308 17.61 24.41 43.03
N ASN A 309 16.91 25.55 42.95
CA ASN A 309 15.80 25.74 42.05
C ASN A 309 16.21 25.60 40.55
N GLN A 310 17.41 26.03 40.20
CA GLN A 310 17.95 25.92 38.85
C GLN A 310 18.54 24.51 38.54
N LEU A 311 19.00 23.77 39.57
CA LEU A 311 19.69 22.47 39.42
C LEU A 311 18.84 21.41 38.71
N TYR A 312 17.52 21.47 38.85
CA TYR A 312 16.61 20.46 38.23
C TYR A 312 16.45 20.62 36.73
N GLU A 313 16.57 21.82 36.17
CA GLU A 313 16.46 22.05 34.73
C GLU A 313 17.59 21.37 33.92
N PRO A 314 18.89 21.46 34.27
CA PRO A 314 19.95 20.66 33.66
C PRO A 314 19.69 19.16 33.72
N LEU A 315 19.28 18.61 34.85
CA LEU A 315 18.98 17.18 35.02
C LEU A 315 17.80 16.73 34.13
N ARG A 316 16.75 17.52 34.07
CA ARG A 316 15.60 17.29 33.22
C ARG A 316 16.00 17.31 31.74
N THR A 317 16.80 18.29 31.35
CA THR A 317 17.33 18.44 29.99
C THR A 317 18.16 17.22 29.59
N ILE A 318 19.12 16.82 30.43
CA ILE A 318 19.97 15.64 30.22
C ILE A 318 19.08 14.39 30.00
N SER A 319 18.13 14.16 30.92
CA SER A 319 17.23 12.98 30.83
C SER A 319 16.36 12.98 29.56
N LYS A 320 15.83 14.15 29.19
CA LYS A 320 15.01 14.31 27.98
C LYS A 320 15.85 14.11 26.71
N LYS A 321 17.06 14.67 26.66
CA LYS A 321 17.93 14.59 25.49
C LYS A 321 18.46 13.18 25.24
N VAL A 322 18.84 12.43 26.27
CA VAL A 322 19.23 11.02 26.15
C VAL A 322 18.10 10.18 25.53
N ALA A 323 16.84 10.45 25.92
CA ALA A 323 15.71 9.72 25.37
C ALA A 323 15.44 10.08 23.91
N SER A 324 15.56 11.36 23.54
CA SER A 324 15.30 11.82 22.16
C SER A 324 16.42 11.39 21.21
N LEU A 325 17.68 11.39 21.65
CA LEU A 325 18.82 10.95 20.84
C LEU A 325 18.63 9.53 20.28
N GLN A 326 18.18 8.57 21.09
CA GLN A 326 17.94 7.20 20.64
C GLN A 326 16.83 7.11 19.57
N LEU A 327 15.78 7.96 19.69
CA LEU A 327 14.72 8.01 18.70
C LEU A 327 15.23 8.55 17.36
N HIS A 328 16.02 9.62 17.42
CA HIS A 328 16.54 10.27 16.23
C HIS A 328 17.68 9.47 15.57
N LEU A 329 18.42 8.68 16.33
CA LEU A 329 19.39 7.73 15.77
C LEU A 329 18.69 6.68 14.87
N ALA A 330 17.56 6.15 15.30
CA ALA A 330 16.78 5.24 14.45
C ALA A 330 16.23 5.91 13.18
N SER A 331 15.84 7.19 13.24
CA SER A 331 15.44 7.95 12.05
C SER A 331 16.63 8.21 11.11
N ALA A 332 17.78 8.57 11.66
CA ALA A 332 19.01 8.74 10.90
C ALA A 332 19.46 7.43 10.22
N GLU A 333 19.35 6.30 10.93
CA GLU A 333 19.64 4.97 10.39
C GLU A 333 18.78 4.68 9.15
N ARG A 334 17.46 4.94 9.21
CA ARG A 334 16.57 4.77 8.05
C ARG A 334 16.93 5.71 6.89
N ALA A 335 17.30 6.95 7.18
CA ALA A 335 17.73 7.91 6.15
C ALA A 335 19.05 7.48 5.50
N PHE A 336 20.03 6.98 6.27
CA PHE A 336 21.27 6.43 5.71
C PHE A 336 21.05 5.12 4.97
N ALA A 337 20.16 4.24 5.44
CA ALA A 337 19.80 3.03 4.71
C ALA A 337 19.23 3.34 3.32
N LEU A 338 18.53 4.47 3.18
CA LEU A 338 18.10 4.95 1.86
C LEU A 338 19.27 5.43 0.99
N LEU A 339 20.26 6.13 1.57
CA LEU A 339 21.47 6.56 0.85
C LEU A 339 22.42 5.41 0.47
N ASP A 340 22.32 4.29 1.16
CA ASP A 340 23.13 3.10 0.92
C ASP A 340 22.41 2.09 0.00
N GLU A 341 21.18 2.38 -0.41
CA GLU A 341 20.49 1.55 -1.40
C GLU A 341 21.25 1.63 -2.73
N PRO A 342 21.60 0.49 -3.32
CA PRO A 342 22.38 0.46 -4.55
C PRO A 342 21.60 1.08 -5.72
N LEU A 343 22.33 1.70 -6.62
CA LEU A 343 21.78 2.11 -7.90
C LEU A 343 21.64 0.85 -8.77
N ASP A 344 20.50 0.69 -9.45
CA ASP A 344 20.28 -0.49 -10.34
C ASP A 344 21.19 -0.44 -11.56
N VAL A 345 21.43 0.77 -12.03
CA VAL A 345 22.20 1.01 -13.22
C VAL A 345 23.42 1.84 -12.84
N GLU A 346 24.55 1.16 -12.68
CA GLU A 346 25.83 1.81 -12.45
C GLU A 346 26.43 2.24 -13.80
N GLU A 347 26.86 3.46 -13.87
CA GLU A 347 27.61 3.98 -15.01
C GLU A 347 29.03 3.47 -14.93
N ARG A 348 29.51 2.78 -15.98
CA ARG A 348 30.88 2.27 -16.04
C ARG A 348 31.88 3.43 -16.01
N PRO A 349 33.04 3.30 -15.35
CA PRO A 349 34.01 4.41 -15.23
C PRO A 349 34.47 5.01 -16.57
N HIS A 350 34.37 4.23 -17.66
CA HIS A 350 34.77 4.63 -19.00
C HIS A 350 33.59 4.78 -19.96
N ALA A 351 32.39 5.06 -19.43
CA ALA A 351 31.20 5.24 -20.25
C ALA A 351 31.39 6.40 -21.28
N ARG A 352 31.13 6.08 -22.55
CA ARG A 352 31.34 6.99 -23.68
C ARG A 352 30.16 7.96 -23.81
N PRO A 353 30.40 9.23 -24.14
CA PRO A 353 29.31 10.13 -24.48
C PRO A 353 28.70 9.77 -25.84
N VAL A 354 27.39 10.01 -26.01
CA VAL A 354 26.68 9.84 -27.27
C VAL A 354 26.00 11.18 -27.63
N SER A 355 26.39 11.79 -28.73
CA SER A 355 25.79 13.04 -29.18
C SER A 355 24.44 12.78 -29.88
N ARG A 356 24.43 12.00 -30.96
CA ARG A 356 23.23 11.56 -31.68
C ARG A 356 23.47 10.19 -32.28
N ALA A 357 22.61 9.23 -31.96
CA ALA A 357 22.70 7.89 -32.49
C ALA A 357 22.11 7.77 -33.88
N SER A 358 22.58 6.82 -34.68
CA SER A 358 21.94 6.43 -35.94
C SER A 358 20.63 5.69 -35.70
N GLY A 359 20.55 4.96 -34.59
CA GLY A 359 19.36 4.29 -34.11
C GLY A 359 19.27 2.81 -34.49
N ALA A 360 20.37 2.15 -34.85
CA ALA A 360 20.40 0.70 -34.98
C ALA A 360 20.45 0.04 -33.60
N ILE A 361 19.59 -0.93 -33.33
CA ILE A 361 19.44 -1.58 -32.03
C ILE A 361 19.54 -3.08 -32.20
N ALA A 362 20.30 -3.76 -31.33
CA ALA A 362 20.39 -5.21 -31.35
C ALA A 362 20.29 -5.79 -29.94
N PHE A 363 19.50 -6.84 -29.80
CA PHE A 363 19.38 -7.65 -28.59
C PHE A 363 20.15 -8.95 -28.81
N HIS A 364 21.12 -9.25 -27.94
CA HIS A 364 21.99 -10.42 -28.05
C HIS A 364 21.78 -11.33 -26.84
N HIS A 365 21.06 -12.44 -27.01
CA HIS A 365 20.80 -13.45 -25.98
C HIS A 365 20.32 -12.87 -24.65
N VAL A 366 19.45 -11.87 -24.72
CA VAL A 366 19.00 -11.12 -23.56
C VAL A 366 18.02 -11.93 -22.72
N SER A 367 18.38 -12.16 -21.45
CA SER A 367 17.49 -12.70 -20.44
C SER A 367 17.35 -11.71 -19.29
N PHE A 368 16.17 -11.64 -18.68
CA PHE A 368 15.90 -10.72 -17.60
C PHE A 368 14.90 -11.26 -16.59
N ALA A 369 15.16 -10.97 -15.31
CA ALA A 369 14.28 -11.25 -14.18
C ALA A 369 14.23 -10.05 -13.23
N TYR A 370 13.03 -9.63 -12.78
CA TYR A 370 12.89 -8.60 -11.74
C TYR A 370 13.34 -9.07 -10.35
N GLY A 371 13.53 -10.37 -10.17
CA GLY A 371 14.05 -11.01 -8.98
C GLY A 371 14.37 -12.47 -9.27
N PRO A 372 15.11 -13.17 -8.38
CA PRO A 372 15.59 -14.53 -8.62
C PRO A 372 14.50 -15.53 -9.02
N GLU A 373 13.26 -15.31 -8.55
CA GLU A 373 12.12 -16.22 -8.76
C GLU A 373 11.11 -15.69 -9.81
N ARG A 374 11.43 -14.57 -10.50
CA ARG A 374 10.53 -13.95 -11.51
C ARG A 374 11.25 -13.69 -12.84
N PRO A 375 11.63 -14.73 -13.56
CA PRO A 375 12.15 -14.56 -14.92
C PRO A 375 11.03 -14.10 -15.84
N VAL A 376 11.32 -13.11 -16.69
CA VAL A 376 10.34 -12.47 -17.59
C VAL A 376 10.75 -12.59 -19.05
N LEU A 377 12.05 -12.47 -19.36
CA LEU A 377 12.58 -12.60 -20.70
C LEU A 377 13.62 -13.71 -20.74
N HIS A 378 13.57 -14.51 -21.81
CA HIS A 378 14.40 -15.71 -21.97
C HIS A 378 15.04 -15.72 -23.37
N ASP A 379 16.34 -15.49 -23.43
CA ASP A 379 17.13 -15.64 -24.64
C ASP A 379 16.58 -14.83 -25.84
N ILE A 380 16.31 -13.56 -25.62
CA ILE A 380 15.82 -12.64 -26.64
C ILE A 380 16.95 -12.22 -27.57
N SER A 381 16.81 -12.50 -28.86
CA SER A 381 17.78 -12.08 -29.89
C SER A 381 17.04 -11.59 -31.11
N PHE A 382 17.21 -10.31 -31.46
CA PHE A 382 16.74 -9.70 -32.70
C PHE A 382 17.43 -8.34 -32.91
N ALA A 383 17.40 -7.85 -34.16
CA ALA A 383 17.96 -6.56 -34.52
C ALA A 383 16.93 -5.64 -35.18
N ILE A 384 17.13 -4.35 -35.01
CA ILE A 384 16.34 -3.25 -35.60
C ILE A 384 17.32 -2.37 -36.35
N GLU A 385 17.15 -2.25 -37.65
CA GLU A 385 17.99 -1.36 -38.47
C GLU A 385 17.59 0.11 -38.25
N SER A 386 18.58 1.01 -38.44
CA SER A 386 18.34 2.45 -38.35
C SER A 386 17.22 2.89 -39.29
N GLY A 387 16.30 3.72 -38.77
CA GLY A 387 15.17 4.25 -39.53
C GLY A 387 14.02 3.28 -39.76
N THR A 388 14.11 2.02 -39.27
CA THR A 388 13.02 1.04 -39.41
C THR A 388 11.94 1.23 -38.35
N ARG A 389 10.75 0.67 -38.61
CA ARG A 389 9.61 0.71 -37.70
C ARG A 389 9.28 -0.71 -37.26
N LEU A 390 9.69 -1.05 -36.04
CA LEU A 390 9.40 -2.33 -35.42
C LEU A 390 8.09 -2.29 -34.66
N GLY A 391 7.16 -3.18 -35.01
CA GLY A 391 5.98 -3.49 -34.19
C GLY A 391 6.28 -4.63 -33.22
N ILE A 392 5.98 -4.49 -31.94
CA ILE A 392 6.05 -5.56 -30.94
C ILE A 392 4.63 -5.95 -30.55
N VAL A 393 4.28 -7.21 -30.78
CA VAL A 393 2.97 -7.79 -30.46
C VAL A 393 3.13 -8.95 -29.47
N GLY A 394 2.07 -9.25 -28.72
CA GLY A 394 2.07 -10.36 -27.76
C GLY A 394 0.99 -10.18 -26.69
N ALA A 395 0.65 -11.23 -25.96
CA ALA A 395 -0.32 -11.20 -24.88
C ALA A 395 0.09 -10.23 -23.75
N SER A 396 -0.87 -9.83 -22.90
CA SER A 396 -0.53 -9.11 -21.67
C SER A 396 0.39 -9.97 -20.81
N GLY A 397 1.47 -9.39 -20.27
CA GLY A 397 2.48 -10.13 -19.50
C GLY A 397 3.55 -10.86 -20.33
N ALA A 398 3.54 -10.78 -21.66
CA ALA A 398 4.55 -11.41 -22.52
C ALA A 398 5.96 -10.78 -22.42
N GLY A 399 6.16 -9.68 -21.68
CA GLY A 399 7.44 -9.04 -21.51
C GLY A 399 7.67 -7.78 -22.37
N LYS A 400 6.64 -7.26 -23.06
CA LYS A 400 6.75 -6.11 -23.98
C LYS A 400 7.28 -4.85 -23.27
N SER A 401 6.70 -4.45 -22.16
CA SER A 401 7.14 -3.28 -21.38
C SER A 401 8.50 -3.49 -20.73
N THR A 402 8.86 -4.76 -20.44
CA THR A 402 10.20 -5.12 -19.94
C THR A 402 11.26 -4.89 -21.02
N LEU A 403 10.99 -5.18 -22.28
CA LEU A 403 11.90 -4.87 -23.38
C LEU A 403 12.15 -3.36 -23.50
N ILE A 404 11.11 -2.52 -23.40
CA ILE A 404 11.26 -1.06 -23.37
C ILE A 404 12.13 -0.63 -22.21
N SER A 405 11.93 -1.22 -21.04
CA SER A 405 12.70 -0.89 -19.81
C SER A 405 14.18 -1.24 -19.94
N LEU A 406 14.53 -2.33 -20.64
CA LEU A 406 15.92 -2.68 -20.94
C LEU A 406 16.50 -1.77 -22.02
N LEU A 407 15.74 -1.43 -23.04
CA LEU A 407 16.17 -0.55 -24.11
C LEU A 407 16.48 0.87 -23.62
N THR A 408 15.63 1.41 -22.72
CA THR A 408 15.86 2.72 -22.07
C THR A 408 16.84 2.65 -20.91
N ARG A 409 17.39 1.46 -20.68
CA ARG A 409 18.30 1.14 -19.57
C ARG A 409 17.76 1.62 -18.22
N PHE A 410 16.50 1.30 -17.93
CA PHE A 410 15.96 1.38 -16.58
C PHE A 410 16.45 0.19 -15.75
N TYR A 411 16.77 -0.91 -16.41
CA TYR A 411 17.40 -2.12 -15.87
C TYR A 411 18.50 -2.59 -16.81
N ASP A 412 19.52 -3.24 -16.28
CA ASP A 412 20.48 -4.01 -17.07
C ASP A 412 20.01 -5.46 -17.18
N PRO A 413 20.24 -6.15 -18.30
CA PRO A 413 19.85 -7.55 -18.47
C PRO A 413 20.60 -8.47 -17.51
N THR A 414 19.94 -9.57 -17.09
CA THR A 414 20.55 -10.60 -16.23
C THR A 414 21.58 -11.42 -16.99
N ALA A 415 21.37 -11.65 -18.29
CA ALA A 415 22.31 -12.27 -19.22
C ALA A 415 22.15 -11.64 -20.59
N GLY A 416 23.21 -11.70 -21.40
CA GLY A 416 23.27 -11.05 -22.71
C GLY A 416 23.52 -9.55 -22.62
N HIS A 417 23.28 -8.85 -23.72
CA HIS A 417 23.44 -7.41 -23.82
C HIS A 417 22.53 -6.81 -24.90
N VAL A 418 22.32 -5.51 -24.80
CA VAL A 418 21.61 -4.71 -25.83
C VAL A 418 22.59 -3.68 -26.38
N ASP A 419 22.66 -3.59 -27.70
CA ASP A 419 23.53 -2.64 -28.40
C ASP A 419 22.73 -1.49 -29.02
N LEU A 420 23.32 -0.31 -29.01
CA LEU A 420 22.93 0.86 -29.80
C LEU A 420 24.08 1.22 -30.74
N ASP A 421 23.83 1.18 -32.04
CA ASP A 421 24.84 1.43 -33.09
C ASP A 421 26.13 0.59 -32.91
N GLY A 422 25.99 -0.66 -32.46
CA GLY A 422 27.08 -1.62 -32.22
C GLY A 422 27.86 -1.40 -30.92
N ALA A 423 27.37 -0.51 -30.03
CA ALA A 423 27.94 -0.30 -28.70
C ALA A 423 26.97 -0.81 -27.62
N ASP A 424 27.48 -1.62 -26.70
CA ASP A 424 26.68 -2.07 -25.52
C ASP A 424 26.15 -0.85 -24.74
N LEU A 425 24.86 -0.85 -24.42
CA LEU A 425 24.23 0.25 -23.67
C LEU A 425 24.94 0.53 -22.33
N ARG A 426 25.62 -0.48 -21.75
CA ARG A 426 26.39 -0.35 -20.51
C ARG A 426 27.66 0.48 -20.65
N ASP A 427 28.18 0.61 -21.88
CA ASP A 427 29.37 1.39 -22.20
C ASP A 427 29.05 2.85 -22.52
N LEU A 428 27.77 3.23 -22.54
CA LEU A 428 27.30 4.57 -22.86
C LEU A 428 26.90 5.33 -21.58
N ARG A 429 27.14 6.65 -21.57
CA ARG A 429 26.67 7.52 -20.50
C ARG A 429 25.15 7.48 -20.45
N VAL A 430 24.56 7.16 -19.29
CA VAL A 430 23.11 6.96 -19.12
C VAL A 430 22.31 8.20 -19.52
N ALA A 431 22.77 9.38 -19.15
CA ALA A 431 22.09 10.63 -19.48
C ALA A 431 22.08 10.90 -21.00
N ASP A 432 23.18 10.62 -21.70
CA ASP A 432 23.27 10.79 -23.15
C ASP A 432 22.48 9.70 -23.88
N LEU A 433 22.55 8.46 -23.42
CA LEU A 433 21.76 7.35 -23.92
C LEU A 433 20.25 7.66 -23.87
N ARG A 434 19.74 8.09 -22.72
CA ARG A 434 18.30 8.39 -22.56
C ARG A 434 17.83 9.54 -23.43
N ARG A 435 18.68 10.48 -23.79
CA ARG A 435 18.35 11.55 -24.77
C ARG A 435 18.15 11.01 -26.18
N GLN A 436 18.64 9.80 -26.49
CA GLN A 436 18.42 9.19 -27.80
C GLN A 436 16.99 8.68 -27.97
N PHE A 437 16.21 8.58 -26.89
CA PHE A 437 14.86 8.04 -26.89
C PHE A 437 13.81 9.13 -26.61
N ALA A 438 12.79 9.19 -27.46
CA ALA A 438 11.53 9.83 -27.15
C ALA A 438 10.51 8.75 -26.81
N VAL A 439 9.87 8.83 -25.64
CA VAL A 439 8.93 7.81 -25.15
C VAL A 439 7.54 8.41 -25.00
N VAL A 440 6.55 7.78 -25.65
CA VAL A 440 5.12 8.08 -25.48
C VAL A 440 4.49 6.87 -24.81
N GLN A 441 4.10 7.04 -23.54
CA GLN A 441 3.52 6.00 -22.69
C GLN A 441 2.01 5.84 -22.92
N GLN A 442 1.47 4.71 -22.53
CA GLN A 442 0.05 4.38 -22.55
C GLN A 442 -0.79 5.40 -21.76
N ASP A 443 -0.39 5.68 -20.52
CA ASP A 443 -0.97 6.72 -19.66
C ASP A 443 0.05 7.85 -19.45
N PRO A 444 0.00 8.94 -20.23
CA PRO A 444 0.97 10.01 -20.10
C PRO A 444 0.79 10.78 -18.81
N VAL A 445 1.87 10.87 -18.03
CA VAL A 445 1.92 11.65 -16.80
C VAL A 445 2.29 13.10 -17.12
N LEU A 446 1.46 14.04 -16.68
CA LEU A 446 1.74 15.47 -16.71
C LEU A 446 2.08 15.97 -15.31
N PHE A 447 3.08 16.86 -15.23
CA PHE A 447 3.44 17.53 -13.99
C PHE A 447 2.44 18.65 -13.68
N SER A 448 2.27 18.97 -12.41
CA SER A 448 1.37 20.04 -11.92
C SER A 448 2.00 21.43 -12.18
N THR A 449 2.24 21.71 -13.45
CA THR A 449 2.82 22.95 -13.98
C THR A 449 2.01 23.41 -15.18
N THR A 450 2.46 24.41 -15.93
CA THR A 450 1.80 24.89 -17.14
C THR A 450 1.88 23.88 -18.30
N VAL A 451 1.00 24.03 -19.28
CA VAL A 451 1.06 23.24 -20.53
C VAL A 451 2.40 23.45 -21.23
N ALA A 452 2.87 24.70 -21.30
CA ALA A 452 4.16 25.02 -21.92
C ALA A 452 5.33 24.30 -21.24
N GLU A 453 5.42 24.34 -19.92
CA GLU A 453 6.47 23.65 -19.13
C GLU A 453 6.37 22.15 -19.28
N ASN A 454 5.16 21.59 -19.35
CA ASN A 454 4.95 20.19 -19.63
C ASN A 454 5.49 19.76 -20.99
N ILE A 455 5.33 20.55 -22.02
CA ILE A 455 5.91 20.28 -23.36
C ILE A 455 7.42 20.48 -23.30
N ALA A 456 7.90 21.58 -22.70
CA ALA A 456 9.32 21.91 -22.58
C ALA A 456 10.12 20.95 -21.69
N TYR A 457 9.45 20.06 -20.93
CA TYR A 457 10.10 19.10 -20.06
C TYR A 457 11.13 18.21 -20.78
N ALA A 458 10.88 17.89 -22.05
CA ALA A 458 11.80 17.10 -22.87
C ALA A 458 13.10 17.86 -23.24
N ARG A 459 13.06 19.19 -23.31
CA ARG A 459 14.19 20.06 -23.61
C ARG A 459 14.07 21.36 -22.80
N PRO A 460 14.55 21.34 -21.53
CA PRO A 460 14.55 22.54 -20.69
C PRO A 460 15.32 23.69 -21.36
N GLY A 461 14.71 24.85 -21.41
CA GLY A 461 15.28 26.02 -22.10
C GLY A 461 14.82 26.21 -23.57
N ALA A 462 13.94 25.35 -24.08
CA ALA A 462 13.31 25.58 -25.39
C ALA A 462 12.46 26.85 -25.37
N GLY A 463 12.60 27.63 -26.46
CA GLY A 463 11.86 28.89 -26.63
C GLY A 463 10.34 28.66 -26.83
N ARG A 464 9.53 29.68 -26.51
CA ARG A 464 8.08 29.63 -26.68
C ARG A 464 7.65 29.21 -28.09
N ALA A 465 8.34 29.71 -29.10
CA ALA A 465 8.09 29.41 -30.52
C ALA A 465 8.29 27.91 -30.81
N GLU A 466 9.33 27.30 -30.26
CA GLU A 466 9.61 25.85 -30.41
C GLU A 466 8.54 25.00 -29.74
N VAL A 467 8.08 25.39 -28.54
CA VAL A 467 6.97 24.74 -27.84
C VAL A 467 5.68 24.80 -28.66
N ILE A 468 5.37 25.97 -29.25
CA ILE A 468 4.20 26.12 -30.12
C ILE A 468 4.32 25.25 -31.36
N ALA A 469 5.47 25.24 -32.02
CA ALA A 469 5.70 24.41 -33.22
C ALA A 469 5.54 22.89 -32.90
N ALA A 470 6.07 22.44 -31.77
CA ALA A 470 5.90 21.06 -31.30
C ALA A 470 4.42 20.73 -31.04
N ALA A 471 3.69 21.63 -30.41
CA ALA A 471 2.25 21.49 -30.17
C ALA A 471 1.44 21.43 -31.46
N GLN A 472 1.78 22.26 -32.47
CA GLN A 472 1.16 22.24 -33.79
C GLN A 472 1.42 20.89 -34.48
N ALA A 473 2.66 20.41 -34.45
CA ALA A 473 3.05 19.14 -35.00
C ALA A 473 2.30 17.97 -34.33
N ALA A 474 1.92 18.09 -33.06
CA ALA A 474 1.18 17.11 -32.30
C ALA A 474 -0.36 17.25 -32.37
N ASN A 475 -0.88 18.14 -33.23
CA ASN A 475 -2.31 18.50 -33.27
C ASN A 475 -2.85 18.97 -31.90
N ALA A 476 -2.01 19.60 -31.08
CA ALA A 476 -2.35 20.05 -29.74
C ALA A 476 -2.66 21.55 -29.66
N HIS A 477 -2.12 22.35 -30.59
CA HIS A 477 -2.20 23.81 -30.55
C HIS A 477 -3.64 24.34 -30.43
N GLU A 478 -4.55 23.84 -31.24
CA GLU A 478 -5.93 24.32 -31.28
C GLU A 478 -6.67 24.18 -29.94
N PHE A 479 -6.55 23.02 -29.27
CA PHE A 479 -7.18 22.88 -27.98
C PHE A 479 -6.47 23.66 -26.87
N ILE A 480 -5.13 23.78 -26.94
CA ILE A 480 -4.35 24.55 -25.96
C ILE A 480 -4.77 26.02 -25.97
N VAL A 481 -4.91 26.63 -27.14
CA VAL A 481 -5.33 28.02 -27.25
C VAL A 481 -6.76 28.26 -26.73
N ARG A 482 -7.62 27.23 -26.73
CA ARG A 482 -8.96 27.29 -26.15
C ARG A 482 -9.00 27.16 -24.63
N LEU A 483 -7.88 26.78 -23.99
CA LEU A 483 -7.81 26.75 -22.52
C LEU A 483 -7.79 28.20 -21.98
N PRO A 484 -8.27 28.41 -20.73
CA PRO A 484 -8.40 29.76 -20.16
C PRO A 484 -7.16 30.64 -20.29
N ASP A 485 -5.96 30.10 -20.02
CA ASP A 485 -4.69 30.80 -20.09
C ASP A 485 -3.79 30.23 -21.21
N GLY A 486 -4.38 29.53 -22.19
CA GLY A 486 -3.66 28.90 -23.28
C GLY A 486 -2.52 28.01 -22.84
N TYR A 487 -1.32 28.28 -23.30
CA TYR A 487 -0.10 27.53 -22.94
C TYR A 487 0.32 27.70 -21.47
N ASP A 488 -0.13 28.76 -20.80
CA ASP A 488 0.21 29.06 -19.40
C ASP A 488 -0.82 28.48 -18.45
N THR A 489 -1.83 27.76 -18.96
CA THR A 489 -2.83 27.04 -18.16
C THR A 489 -2.16 25.97 -17.31
N GLN A 490 -2.43 25.98 -16.00
CA GLN A 490 -2.02 24.95 -15.06
C GLN A 490 -2.80 23.66 -15.29
N VAL A 491 -2.15 22.53 -15.47
CA VAL A 491 -2.83 21.26 -15.82
C VAL A 491 -3.35 20.48 -14.60
N GLY A 492 -3.00 20.92 -13.39
CA GLY A 492 -3.37 20.23 -12.14
C GLY A 492 -2.59 18.94 -11.92
N GLU A 493 -2.89 18.25 -10.81
CA GLU A 493 -2.22 17.01 -10.46
C GLU A 493 -2.48 15.93 -11.53
N ARG A 494 -1.39 15.38 -12.08
CA ARG A 494 -1.41 14.39 -13.19
C ARG A 494 -2.22 14.80 -14.41
N GLY A 495 -2.49 16.10 -14.59
CA GLY A 495 -3.27 16.59 -15.72
C GLY A 495 -4.77 16.30 -15.63
N ILE A 496 -5.33 16.26 -14.41
CA ILE A 496 -6.74 15.92 -14.16
C ILE A 496 -7.73 16.86 -14.87
N GLN A 497 -7.31 18.08 -15.21
CA GLN A 497 -8.13 19.07 -15.90
C GLN A 497 -8.21 18.83 -17.41
N LEU A 498 -7.45 17.87 -17.94
CA LEU A 498 -7.39 17.56 -19.39
C LEU A 498 -8.03 16.19 -19.67
N SER A 499 -8.63 16.06 -20.88
CA SER A 499 -9.10 14.75 -21.36
C SER A 499 -7.92 13.81 -21.65
N GLY A 500 -8.19 12.50 -21.73
CA GLY A 500 -7.17 11.49 -22.08
C GLY A 500 -6.46 11.82 -23.41
N GLY A 501 -7.22 12.18 -24.45
CA GLY A 501 -6.67 12.55 -25.74
C GLY A 501 -5.86 13.85 -25.73
N GLN A 502 -6.23 14.82 -24.88
CA GLN A 502 -5.45 16.06 -24.71
C GLN A 502 -4.13 15.77 -24.02
N ARG A 503 -4.12 14.95 -22.95
CA ARG A 503 -2.86 14.52 -22.30
C ARG A 503 -1.95 13.79 -23.27
N GLN A 504 -2.52 12.90 -24.09
CA GLN A 504 -1.75 12.14 -25.09
C GLN A 504 -1.11 13.06 -26.12
N ARG A 505 -1.83 14.07 -26.64
CA ARG A 505 -1.28 15.04 -27.61
C ARG A 505 -0.19 15.91 -26.99
N ILE A 506 -0.28 16.26 -25.72
CA ILE A 506 0.82 16.96 -25.01
C ILE A 506 2.05 16.04 -24.90
N ALA A 507 1.88 14.75 -24.61
CA ALA A 507 3.00 13.81 -24.57
C ALA A 507 3.64 13.61 -25.95
N ILE A 508 2.85 13.61 -27.01
CA ILE A 508 3.36 13.60 -28.40
C ILE A 508 4.12 14.90 -28.71
N ALA A 509 3.63 16.06 -28.24
CA ALA A 509 4.34 17.33 -28.38
C ALA A 509 5.71 17.32 -27.66
N ARG A 510 5.80 16.70 -26.47
CA ARG A 510 7.08 16.43 -25.78
C ARG A 510 8.03 15.63 -26.69
N ALA A 511 7.53 14.57 -27.33
CA ALA A 511 8.33 13.73 -28.20
C ALA A 511 8.80 14.45 -29.46
N PHE A 512 7.99 15.35 -30.02
CA PHE A 512 8.42 16.24 -31.12
C PHE A 512 9.53 17.20 -30.68
N LEU A 513 9.37 17.83 -29.51
CA LEU A 513 10.34 18.79 -28.99
C LEU A 513 11.67 18.13 -28.61
N ALA A 514 11.63 16.87 -28.13
CA ALA A 514 12.81 16.07 -27.79
C ALA A 514 13.71 15.86 -29.01
N ASP A 515 13.14 15.72 -30.20
CA ASP A 515 13.80 15.41 -31.47
C ASP A 515 14.81 14.26 -31.40
N SER A 516 14.47 13.22 -30.68
CA SER A 516 15.31 12.03 -30.49
C SER A 516 15.29 11.15 -31.75
N PRO A 517 16.41 10.46 -32.08
CA PRO A 517 16.50 9.58 -33.26
C PRO A 517 15.69 8.31 -33.11
N ILE A 518 15.40 7.88 -31.88
CA ILE A 518 14.64 6.66 -31.59
C ILE A 518 13.34 7.04 -30.88
N LEU A 519 12.22 6.47 -31.36
CA LEU A 519 10.89 6.70 -30.83
C LEU A 519 10.33 5.41 -30.27
N ILE A 520 9.88 5.45 -29.02
CA ILE A 520 9.19 4.36 -28.35
C ILE A 520 7.74 4.76 -28.11
N LEU A 521 6.81 3.94 -28.60
CA LEU A 521 5.37 4.17 -28.50
C LEU A 521 4.75 2.96 -27.79
N ASP A 522 4.25 3.16 -26.58
CA ASP A 522 3.60 2.11 -25.79
C ASP A 522 2.08 2.36 -25.74
N GLU A 523 1.32 1.62 -26.55
CA GLU A 523 -0.14 1.71 -26.71
C GLU A 523 -0.69 3.16 -26.84
N PRO A 524 -0.17 3.97 -27.73
CA PRO A 524 -0.37 5.42 -27.73
C PRO A 524 -1.81 5.91 -28.01
N THR A 525 -2.76 5.01 -28.26
CA THR A 525 -4.16 5.36 -28.58
C THR A 525 -5.18 4.64 -27.71
N SER A 526 -4.78 4.01 -26.59
CA SER A 526 -5.65 3.15 -25.77
C SER A 526 -6.75 3.91 -24.99
N ALA A 527 -6.55 5.20 -24.71
CA ALA A 527 -7.40 5.99 -23.81
C ALA A 527 -8.18 7.13 -24.51
N VAL A 528 -8.48 6.99 -25.83
CA VAL A 528 -9.00 8.10 -26.66
C VAL A 528 -10.29 7.70 -27.35
N ASP A 529 -11.23 8.67 -27.48
CA ASP A 529 -12.43 8.57 -28.28
C ASP A 529 -12.13 8.54 -29.79
N ALA A 530 -13.11 8.11 -30.60
CA ALA A 530 -12.91 7.89 -32.04
C ALA A 530 -12.51 9.16 -32.83
N GLU A 531 -12.98 10.34 -32.42
CA GLU A 531 -12.65 11.63 -33.08
C GLU A 531 -11.22 12.09 -32.73
N GLY A 532 -10.82 11.95 -31.45
CA GLY A 532 -9.46 12.27 -31.00
C GLY A 532 -8.41 11.29 -31.51
N GLU A 533 -8.81 10.02 -31.81
CA GLU A 533 -7.91 8.98 -32.32
C GLU A 533 -7.30 9.35 -33.68
N ALA A 534 -8.09 9.85 -34.62
CA ALA A 534 -7.60 10.22 -35.95
C ALA A 534 -6.49 11.29 -35.88
N ALA A 535 -6.68 12.31 -35.04
CA ALA A 535 -5.68 13.38 -34.84
C ALA A 535 -4.38 12.86 -34.19
N ILE A 536 -4.49 11.88 -33.27
CA ILE A 536 -3.34 11.25 -32.62
C ILE A 536 -2.58 10.35 -33.60
N VAL A 537 -3.30 9.52 -34.38
CA VAL A 537 -2.69 8.63 -35.39
C VAL A 537 -1.94 9.46 -36.45
N ASP A 538 -2.51 10.58 -36.90
CA ASP A 538 -1.86 11.48 -37.82
C ASP A 538 -0.60 12.14 -37.21
N ALA A 539 -0.68 12.63 -35.97
CA ALA A 539 0.48 13.20 -35.28
C ALA A 539 1.60 12.14 -35.08
N ILE A 540 1.24 10.89 -34.70
CA ILE A 540 2.17 9.78 -34.56
C ILE A 540 2.82 9.43 -35.93
N SER A 541 2.04 9.38 -36.98
CA SER A 541 2.54 9.10 -38.31
C SER A 541 3.57 10.13 -38.79
N ARG A 542 3.36 11.41 -38.45
CA ARG A 542 4.38 12.47 -38.66
C ARG A 542 5.61 12.29 -37.77
N LEU A 543 5.40 11.97 -36.49
CA LEU A 543 6.48 11.79 -35.52
C LEU A 543 7.41 10.62 -35.89
N MET A 544 6.87 9.54 -36.50
CA MET A 544 7.65 8.36 -36.90
C MET A 544 8.57 8.61 -38.12
N ARG A 545 8.41 9.69 -38.88
CA ARG A 545 9.19 9.93 -40.10
C ARG A 545 10.67 10.19 -39.77
N GLY A 546 11.56 9.48 -40.44
CA GLY A 546 13.01 9.62 -40.31
C GLY A 546 13.60 9.16 -38.97
N ARG A 547 12.87 8.36 -38.22
CA ARG A 547 13.29 7.83 -36.91
C ARG A 547 13.22 6.31 -36.88
N THR A 548 14.06 5.70 -36.04
CA THR A 548 13.86 4.30 -35.66
C THR A 548 12.70 4.24 -34.67
N VAL A 549 11.74 3.36 -34.91
CA VAL A 549 10.51 3.30 -34.12
C VAL A 549 10.34 1.92 -33.50
N VAL A 550 10.08 1.89 -32.19
CA VAL A 550 9.62 0.69 -31.47
C VAL A 550 8.18 0.95 -31.03
N LEU A 551 7.24 0.22 -31.62
CA LEU A 551 5.80 0.40 -31.39
C LEU A 551 5.19 -0.83 -30.73
N ILE A 552 4.62 -0.66 -29.55
CA ILE A 552 3.75 -1.65 -28.90
C ILE A 552 2.31 -1.21 -29.12
N THR A 553 1.51 -2.00 -29.85
CA THR A 553 0.08 -1.73 -30.04
C THR A 553 -0.67 -3.00 -30.43
N HIS A 554 -1.95 -3.01 -30.14
CA HIS A 554 -2.89 -4.01 -30.62
C HIS A 554 -3.74 -3.50 -31.81
N ARG A 555 -3.53 -2.27 -32.27
CA ARG A 555 -4.31 -1.64 -33.34
C ARG A 555 -3.67 -1.85 -34.71
N SER A 556 -4.44 -2.48 -35.60
CA SER A 556 -4.00 -2.82 -36.96
C SER A 556 -3.59 -1.59 -37.78
N SER A 557 -4.23 -0.41 -37.58
CA SER A 557 -3.93 0.82 -38.32
C SER A 557 -2.50 1.31 -38.10
N LEU A 558 -1.96 1.17 -36.88
CA LEU A 558 -0.58 1.56 -36.57
C LEU A 558 0.41 0.43 -36.93
N LEU A 559 0.02 -0.85 -36.74
CA LEU A 559 0.86 -2.00 -37.10
C LEU A 559 1.12 -2.05 -38.61
N ASN A 560 0.16 -1.68 -39.44
CA ASN A 560 0.32 -1.62 -40.91
C ASN A 560 1.38 -0.59 -41.36
N SER A 561 1.77 0.34 -40.49
CA SER A 561 2.85 1.31 -40.76
C SER A 561 4.24 0.77 -40.38
N CYS A 562 4.33 -0.41 -39.76
CA CYS A 562 5.59 -1.05 -39.37
C CYS A 562 6.22 -1.77 -40.54
N THR A 563 7.56 -1.75 -40.60
CA THR A 563 8.34 -2.46 -41.62
C THR A 563 8.80 -3.83 -41.12
N SER A 564 8.79 -4.07 -39.83
CA SER A 564 9.06 -5.37 -39.21
C SER A 564 8.17 -5.61 -37.99
N LEU A 565 7.93 -6.88 -37.68
CA LEU A 565 7.13 -7.32 -36.54
C LEU A 565 7.91 -8.35 -35.72
N VAL A 566 7.87 -8.22 -34.41
CA VAL A 566 8.34 -9.23 -33.46
C VAL A 566 7.18 -9.65 -32.58
N ALA A 567 6.87 -10.93 -32.58
CA ALA A 567 5.88 -11.52 -31.69
C ALA A 567 6.56 -12.09 -30.45
N LEU A 568 6.09 -11.67 -29.27
CA LEU A 568 6.57 -12.17 -27.98
C LEU A 568 5.54 -13.12 -27.38
N GLU A 569 5.99 -14.31 -27.00
CA GLU A 569 5.21 -15.29 -26.24
C GLU A 569 6.02 -15.84 -25.07
N HIS A 570 5.45 -15.79 -23.87
CA HIS A 570 6.07 -16.31 -22.66
C HIS A 570 7.55 -15.86 -22.46
N GLY A 571 7.82 -14.58 -22.76
CA GLY A 571 9.15 -14.01 -22.63
C GLY A 571 10.17 -14.46 -23.70
N ARG A 572 9.75 -15.05 -24.80
CA ARG A 572 10.59 -15.46 -25.93
C ARG A 572 10.12 -14.83 -27.23
N VAL A 573 11.02 -14.70 -28.19
CA VAL A 573 10.66 -14.30 -29.56
C VAL A 573 10.04 -15.52 -30.24
N ALA A 574 8.74 -15.47 -30.49
CA ALA A 574 8.02 -16.55 -31.18
C ALA A 574 8.18 -16.45 -32.69
N SER A 575 8.17 -15.26 -33.27
CA SER A 575 8.42 -15.00 -34.68
C SER A 575 8.98 -13.60 -34.91
N GLN A 576 9.80 -13.46 -35.93
CA GLN A 576 10.24 -12.18 -36.49
C GLN A 576 9.98 -12.16 -37.98
N THR A 577 9.29 -11.12 -38.47
CA THR A 577 9.01 -10.92 -39.89
C THR A 577 9.62 -9.59 -40.30
N THR A 578 10.49 -9.62 -41.30
CA THR A 578 11.08 -8.43 -41.92
C THR A 578 10.54 -8.35 -43.33
N SER A 579 9.85 -7.27 -43.69
CA SER A 579 9.32 -6.97 -45.02
C SER A 579 9.84 -5.61 -45.48
N VAL A 580 10.21 -5.49 -46.74
CA VAL A 580 10.63 -4.21 -47.37
C VAL A 580 9.42 -3.33 -47.69
N GLU A 581 8.23 -3.91 -47.79
CA GLU A 581 6.96 -3.23 -47.95
C GLU A 581 6.20 -3.11 -46.64
N PRO A 582 5.36 -2.06 -46.43
CA PRO A 582 4.52 -1.97 -45.26
C PRO A 582 3.73 -3.27 -45.00
N VAL A 583 3.88 -3.85 -43.86
CA VAL A 583 3.19 -5.10 -43.51
C VAL A 583 1.70 -4.84 -43.50
N VAL A 584 0.99 -5.29 -44.54
CA VAL A 584 -0.47 -5.27 -44.54
C VAL A 584 -0.96 -6.33 -43.55
N VAL A 585 -1.09 -5.91 -42.31
CA VAL A 585 -1.65 -6.77 -41.25
C VAL A 585 -3.15 -6.82 -41.45
N SER A 586 -3.60 -7.73 -42.33
CA SER A 586 -5.03 -8.10 -42.33
C SER A 586 -5.35 -8.74 -40.97
N ARG A 587 -6.62 -8.65 -40.52
CA ARG A 587 -7.07 -9.36 -39.32
C ARG A 587 -6.69 -10.86 -39.33
N ARG A 588 -6.51 -11.45 -40.55
CA ARG A 588 -5.98 -12.80 -40.76
C ARG A 588 -4.49 -12.94 -40.47
N GLY A 589 -3.66 -11.91 -40.72
CA GLY A 589 -2.22 -11.97 -40.45
C GLY A 589 -1.88 -11.83 -38.98
N LEU A 590 -2.62 -11.02 -38.21
CA LEU A 590 -2.46 -10.95 -36.74
C LEU A 590 -2.84 -12.28 -36.08
N SER A 591 -3.89 -12.94 -36.63
CA SER A 591 -4.28 -14.29 -36.22
C SER A 591 -3.17 -15.30 -36.48
N ALA A 592 -2.47 -15.18 -37.64
CA ALA A 592 -1.41 -16.14 -38.04
C ALA A 592 -0.08 -15.94 -37.27
N ALA A 593 0.27 -14.72 -36.87
CA ALA A 593 1.45 -14.47 -36.03
C ALA A 593 1.23 -14.83 -34.54
N LEU A 594 -0.03 -14.76 -34.09
CA LEU A 594 -0.46 -15.24 -32.77
C LEU A 594 -0.79 -16.72 -32.76
N THR A 595 -0.87 -17.39 -33.92
CA THR A 595 -1.29 -18.77 -34.10
C THR A 595 -0.18 -19.68 -34.66
N ARG A 596 1.01 -19.69 -34.06
CA ARG A 596 1.73 -20.94 -33.91
C ARG A 596 1.46 -21.51 -32.50
N GLN A 597 0.17 -21.58 -32.15
CA GLN A 597 -0.33 -22.70 -31.38
C GLN A 597 -0.14 -23.97 -32.18
N PRO A 598 0.05 -25.14 -31.52
CA PRO A 598 -0.15 -26.43 -32.20
C PRO A 598 -1.41 -26.28 -33.03
N THR A 599 -1.36 -26.64 -34.29
CA THR A 599 -2.40 -26.39 -35.32
C THR A 599 -3.78 -26.45 -34.64
N LEU A 600 -4.65 -25.46 -34.81
CA LEU A 600 -5.98 -25.41 -34.15
C LEU A 600 -6.60 -26.80 -34.05
N MET A 601 -6.34 -27.63 -35.06
CA MET A 601 -6.69 -29.03 -35.18
C MET A 601 -5.97 -29.97 -34.20
N SER A 602 -4.85 -29.62 -33.66
CA SER A 602 -4.11 -30.43 -32.66
C SER A 602 -4.44 -30.09 -31.22
N HIS A 603 -5.23 -29.02 -30.97
CA HIS A 603 -5.63 -28.66 -29.64
C HIS A 603 -6.58 -29.68 -29.03
N PRO A 604 -6.36 -30.19 -27.80
CA PRO A 604 -7.17 -31.25 -27.21
C PRO A 604 -8.68 -30.98 -27.19
N ALA A 605 -9.09 -29.71 -26.92
CA ALA A 605 -10.50 -29.32 -26.92
C ALA A 605 -11.11 -29.39 -28.32
N VAL A 606 -10.37 -29.06 -29.39
CA VAL A 606 -10.81 -29.14 -30.78
C VAL A 606 -10.86 -30.56 -31.24
N GLN A 607 -9.89 -31.40 -30.90
CA GLN A 607 -9.88 -32.82 -31.18
C GLN A 607 -11.07 -33.55 -30.54
N ALA A 608 -11.34 -33.18 -29.25
CA ALA A 608 -12.49 -33.73 -28.54
C ALA A 608 -13.83 -33.29 -29.18
N TRP A 609 -13.95 -32.04 -29.59
CA TRP A 609 -15.14 -31.54 -30.29
C TRP A 609 -15.37 -32.25 -31.63
N ARG A 610 -14.31 -32.45 -32.42
CA ARG A 610 -14.41 -33.15 -33.74
C ARG A 610 -14.74 -34.62 -33.63
N GLN A 611 -14.49 -35.27 -32.50
CA GLN A 611 -14.96 -36.64 -32.29
C GLN A 611 -16.49 -36.71 -32.17
N LEU A 612 -17.12 -35.66 -31.65
CA LEU A 612 -18.58 -35.57 -31.57
C LEU A 612 -19.19 -34.97 -32.86
N TYR A 613 -18.50 -34.01 -33.46
CA TYR A 613 -18.97 -33.26 -34.65
C TYR A 613 -17.86 -33.17 -35.70
N PRO A 614 -17.67 -34.24 -36.52
CA PRO A 614 -16.56 -34.34 -37.48
C PRO A 614 -16.54 -33.25 -38.55
N ASP A 615 -17.71 -32.76 -38.95
CA ASP A 615 -17.89 -31.74 -40.00
C ASP A 615 -17.80 -30.29 -39.45
N SER A 616 -17.65 -30.13 -38.14
CA SER A 616 -17.56 -28.79 -37.50
C SER A 616 -16.12 -28.43 -37.20
N GLU A 617 -15.64 -27.36 -37.81
CA GLU A 617 -14.30 -26.82 -37.57
C GLU A 617 -14.40 -25.46 -36.85
N PRO A 618 -13.93 -25.35 -35.59
CA PRO A 618 -13.86 -24.06 -34.92
C PRO A 618 -12.97 -23.10 -35.70
N ALA A 619 -13.43 -21.86 -35.86
CA ALA A 619 -12.63 -20.82 -36.51
C ALA A 619 -11.51 -20.31 -35.58
N ARG A 620 -11.72 -20.37 -34.24
CA ARG A 620 -10.78 -19.92 -33.22
C ARG A 620 -11.05 -20.63 -31.91
N ILE A 621 -9.97 -20.80 -31.10
CA ILE A 621 -10.06 -21.20 -29.69
C ILE A 621 -9.54 -20.10 -28.77
N ALA A 622 -10.29 -19.78 -27.74
CA ALA A 622 -9.88 -18.82 -26.72
C ALA A 622 -9.97 -19.45 -25.31
N PRO A 623 -8.91 -19.39 -24.49
CA PRO A 623 -8.98 -19.86 -23.13
C PRO A 623 -9.81 -18.88 -22.29
N LEU A 624 -10.84 -19.36 -21.59
CA LEU A 624 -11.62 -18.60 -20.62
C LEU A 624 -11.11 -18.80 -19.18
N ARG A 625 -10.68 -20.02 -18.87
CA ARG A 625 -10.09 -20.39 -17.57
C ARG A 625 -9.10 -21.53 -17.77
N VAL A 626 -7.84 -21.29 -17.41
CA VAL A 626 -6.79 -22.33 -17.38
C VAL A 626 -6.27 -22.40 -15.95
N SER A 627 -6.44 -23.55 -15.29
CA SER A 627 -6.08 -23.73 -13.89
C SER A 627 -5.65 -25.18 -13.65
N ALA A 628 -4.63 -25.38 -12.82
CA ALA A 628 -4.22 -26.72 -12.39
C ALA A 628 -5.20 -27.34 -11.36
N ARG A 629 -5.99 -26.53 -10.67
CA ARG A 629 -6.88 -26.96 -9.56
C ARG A 629 -8.36 -26.90 -9.89
N LYS A 630 -8.78 -26.11 -10.90
CA LYS A 630 -10.17 -25.90 -11.31
C LYS A 630 -10.37 -26.41 -12.74
N PRO A 631 -11.60 -26.74 -13.18
CA PRO A 631 -11.87 -27.11 -14.56
C PRO A 631 -11.28 -26.09 -15.54
N THR A 632 -10.67 -26.59 -16.59
CA THR A 632 -10.15 -25.76 -17.69
C THR A 632 -11.25 -25.51 -18.70
N VAL A 633 -11.48 -24.28 -19.11
CA VAL A 633 -12.60 -23.88 -19.97
C VAL A 633 -12.06 -23.11 -21.17
N TYR A 634 -12.48 -23.54 -22.35
CA TYR A 634 -12.16 -22.90 -23.63
C TYR A 634 -13.44 -22.47 -24.34
N ARG A 635 -13.33 -21.41 -25.14
CA ARG A 635 -14.35 -20.96 -26.07
C ARG A 635 -13.94 -21.35 -27.48
N LEU A 636 -14.74 -22.14 -28.15
CA LEU A 636 -14.57 -22.55 -29.55
C LEU A 636 -15.46 -21.68 -30.42
N GLU A 637 -14.89 -20.69 -31.10
CA GLU A 637 -15.62 -19.74 -31.94
C GLU A 637 -15.97 -20.38 -33.29
N GLY A 638 -17.21 -20.24 -33.71
CA GLY A 638 -17.69 -20.79 -34.99
C GLY A 638 -17.91 -22.29 -35.00
N ALA A 639 -17.82 -22.97 -33.86
CA ALA A 639 -17.93 -24.42 -33.76
C ALA A 639 -19.40 -24.93 -33.75
N GLY A 640 -20.33 -24.14 -33.23
CA GLY A 640 -21.72 -24.54 -33.09
C GLY A 640 -22.58 -24.31 -34.37
N PRO A 641 -23.85 -24.75 -34.34
CA PRO A 641 -24.83 -24.50 -35.42
C PRO A 641 -24.93 -23.00 -35.72
N ALA A 642 -24.99 -22.65 -36.99
CA ALA A 642 -25.01 -21.27 -37.48
C ALA A 642 -23.81 -20.39 -37.03
N GLY A 643 -22.68 -21.01 -36.66
CA GLY A 643 -21.48 -20.30 -36.26
C GLY A 643 -21.48 -19.80 -34.82
N VAL A 644 -22.35 -20.30 -33.94
CA VAL A 644 -22.37 -19.95 -32.49
C VAL A 644 -21.11 -20.47 -31.80
N ALA A 645 -20.64 -19.74 -30.79
CA ALA A 645 -19.50 -20.16 -29.97
C ALA A 645 -19.92 -21.29 -29.00
N ILE A 646 -19.04 -22.27 -28.83
CA ILE A 646 -19.22 -23.41 -27.92
C ILE A 646 -18.24 -23.29 -26.76
N ILE A 647 -18.70 -23.62 -25.60
CA ILE A 647 -17.88 -23.72 -24.38
C ILE A 647 -17.42 -25.16 -24.21
N ALA A 648 -16.12 -25.40 -24.29
CA ALA A 648 -15.50 -26.70 -24.02
C ALA A 648 -14.91 -26.68 -22.59
N LYS A 649 -15.51 -27.46 -21.70
CA LYS A 649 -15.09 -27.57 -20.28
C LYS A 649 -14.41 -28.92 -20.06
N ARG A 650 -13.15 -28.89 -19.54
CA ARG A 650 -12.43 -30.10 -19.14
C ARG A 650 -12.48 -30.20 -17.61
N SER A 651 -13.19 -31.20 -17.11
CA SER A 651 -13.38 -31.46 -15.67
C SER A 651 -12.92 -32.88 -15.29
N ARG A 652 -12.80 -33.14 -14.00
CA ARG A 652 -12.59 -34.51 -13.51
C ARG A 652 -13.76 -35.39 -13.89
N ALA A 653 -13.51 -36.68 -14.19
CA ALA A 653 -14.53 -37.61 -14.63
C ALA A 653 -15.75 -37.73 -13.70
N SER A 654 -15.51 -37.69 -12.36
CA SER A 654 -16.57 -37.70 -11.35
C SER A 654 -17.55 -36.54 -11.48
N ASP A 655 -17.01 -35.33 -11.67
CA ASP A 655 -17.81 -34.09 -11.68
C ASP A 655 -18.49 -33.91 -13.04
N ALA A 656 -17.76 -34.26 -14.13
CA ALA A 656 -18.26 -34.16 -15.47
C ALA A 656 -19.43 -35.13 -15.73
N ARG A 657 -19.42 -36.33 -15.15
CA ARG A 657 -20.55 -37.29 -15.28
C ARG A 657 -21.78 -36.79 -14.53
N ILE A 658 -21.61 -36.15 -13.37
CA ILE A 658 -22.75 -35.54 -12.65
C ILE A 658 -23.34 -34.40 -13.49
N GLU A 659 -22.51 -33.52 -14.01
CA GLU A 659 -22.94 -32.42 -14.86
C GLU A 659 -23.64 -32.92 -16.15
N ARG A 660 -23.15 -34.02 -16.75
CA ARG A 660 -23.78 -34.69 -17.87
C ARG A 660 -25.20 -35.14 -17.54
N THR A 661 -25.40 -35.88 -16.42
CA THR A 661 -26.71 -36.34 -15.97
C THR A 661 -27.68 -35.17 -15.80
N VAL A 662 -27.19 -34.01 -15.27
CA VAL A 662 -28.03 -32.82 -15.12
C VAL A 662 -28.47 -32.29 -16.48
N TYR A 663 -27.59 -32.15 -17.46
CA TYR A 663 -27.93 -31.60 -18.77
C TYR A 663 -28.67 -32.54 -19.69
N GLU A 664 -28.41 -33.86 -19.64
CA GLU A 664 -29.03 -34.86 -20.52
C GLU A 664 -30.32 -35.42 -19.96
N GLU A 665 -30.40 -35.62 -18.61
CA GLU A 665 -31.51 -36.40 -18.04
C GLU A 665 -32.43 -35.55 -17.14
N ILE A 666 -31.93 -34.47 -16.52
CA ILE A 666 -32.71 -33.71 -15.53
C ILE A 666 -33.28 -32.43 -16.15
N LEU A 667 -32.42 -31.51 -16.61
CA LEU A 667 -32.86 -30.20 -17.12
C LEU A 667 -33.85 -30.27 -18.30
N PRO A 668 -33.74 -31.20 -19.26
CA PRO A 668 -34.72 -31.30 -20.34
C PRO A 668 -36.14 -31.63 -19.87
N ASN A 669 -36.28 -32.26 -18.69
CA ASN A 669 -37.55 -32.61 -18.09
C ASN A 669 -38.10 -31.53 -17.15
N LEU A 670 -37.35 -30.42 -16.96
CA LEU A 670 -37.75 -29.30 -16.12
C LEU A 670 -38.26 -28.13 -16.96
N LYS A 671 -39.17 -27.33 -16.37
CA LYS A 671 -39.70 -26.12 -16.99
C LYS A 671 -38.83 -24.91 -16.69
N VAL A 672 -37.52 -25.03 -16.82
CA VAL A 672 -36.58 -23.95 -16.56
C VAL A 672 -35.74 -23.62 -17.79
N PRO A 673 -35.43 -22.36 -18.07
CA PRO A 673 -34.46 -22.01 -19.09
C PRO A 673 -33.09 -22.60 -18.74
N SER A 674 -32.49 -23.32 -19.69
CA SER A 674 -31.20 -23.99 -19.53
C SER A 674 -30.35 -23.81 -20.79
N LEU A 675 -29.04 -23.97 -20.67
CA LEU A 675 -28.12 -23.95 -21.81
C LEU A 675 -28.27 -25.23 -22.63
N HIS A 676 -28.09 -25.11 -23.94
CA HIS A 676 -28.02 -26.26 -24.80
C HIS A 676 -26.74 -27.05 -24.53
N TYR A 677 -26.87 -28.37 -24.38
CA TYR A 677 -25.77 -29.29 -24.15
C TYR A 677 -25.48 -30.05 -25.46
N TYR A 678 -24.23 -29.88 -25.96
CA TYR A 678 -23.81 -30.44 -27.24
C TYR A 678 -23.21 -31.84 -27.14
N GLY A 679 -22.82 -32.26 -25.92
CA GLY A 679 -22.34 -33.60 -25.71
C GLY A 679 -21.18 -33.74 -24.76
N PHE A 680 -20.74 -34.99 -24.57
CA PHE A 680 -19.76 -35.41 -23.60
C PHE A 680 -18.76 -36.38 -24.22
N LEU A 681 -17.49 -36.23 -23.86
CA LEU A 681 -16.43 -37.13 -24.30
C LEU A 681 -15.52 -37.50 -23.13
N GLU A 682 -15.36 -38.81 -22.89
CA GLU A 682 -14.37 -39.28 -21.88
C GLU A 682 -12.96 -39.21 -22.45
N GLY A 683 -12.02 -38.72 -21.65
CA GLY A 683 -10.62 -38.75 -22.02
C GLY A 683 -10.06 -40.18 -22.01
N ALA A 684 -9.05 -40.41 -22.83
CA ALA A 684 -8.46 -41.76 -23.04
C ALA A 684 -7.89 -42.37 -21.72
N ASP A 685 -7.55 -41.55 -20.74
CA ASP A 685 -7.03 -41.96 -19.43
C ASP A 685 -8.11 -42.15 -18.38
N GLY A 686 -9.40 -41.86 -18.70
CA GLY A 686 -10.53 -41.94 -17.76
C GLY A 686 -10.49 -40.97 -16.58
N THR A 687 -9.46 -40.10 -16.50
CA THR A 687 -9.31 -39.17 -15.37
C THR A 687 -10.05 -37.85 -15.58
N PHE A 688 -10.12 -37.39 -16.83
CA PHE A 688 -10.76 -36.14 -17.22
C PHE A 688 -11.75 -36.39 -18.36
N CYS A 689 -12.79 -35.57 -18.41
CA CYS A 689 -13.78 -35.57 -19.46
C CYS A 689 -13.97 -34.17 -20.04
N TRP A 690 -14.47 -34.14 -21.30
CA TRP A 690 -14.89 -32.92 -21.97
C TRP A 690 -16.40 -32.81 -22.00
N SER A 691 -16.94 -31.66 -21.57
CA SER A 691 -18.35 -31.29 -21.75
C SER A 691 -18.44 -30.09 -22.69
N PHE A 692 -19.39 -30.11 -23.61
CA PHE A 692 -19.60 -29.06 -24.58
C PHE A 692 -20.97 -28.41 -24.40
N LEU A 693 -21.00 -27.11 -24.20
CA LEU A 693 -22.14 -26.30 -23.80
C LEU A 693 -22.30 -25.09 -24.71
N GLU A 694 -23.51 -24.62 -24.82
CA GLU A 694 -23.79 -23.29 -25.37
C GLU A 694 -23.13 -22.20 -24.50
N GLU A 695 -22.66 -21.12 -25.12
CA GLU A 695 -22.14 -19.98 -24.38
C GLU A 695 -23.30 -19.22 -23.70
N ALA A 696 -23.28 -19.11 -22.40
CA ALA A 696 -24.24 -18.32 -21.62
C ALA A 696 -24.09 -16.81 -21.93
N CYS A 697 -24.85 -16.32 -22.89
CA CYS A 697 -24.87 -14.91 -23.27
C CYS A 697 -25.78 -14.09 -22.37
N GLY A 698 -25.40 -12.82 -22.09
CA GLY A 698 -26.20 -11.89 -21.30
C GLY A 698 -25.44 -11.07 -20.30
N ALA A 699 -26.14 -10.21 -19.54
CA ALA A 699 -25.57 -9.39 -18.49
C ALA A 699 -25.13 -10.24 -17.31
N LYS A 700 -24.03 -9.82 -16.65
CA LYS A 700 -23.60 -10.46 -15.40
C LYS A 700 -24.62 -10.18 -14.29
N TYR A 701 -24.91 -11.21 -13.51
CA TYR A 701 -25.75 -11.08 -12.32
C TYR A 701 -25.07 -10.21 -11.25
N SER A 702 -25.88 -9.39 -10.56
CA SER A 702 -25.43 -8.59 -9.42
C SER A 702 -26.41 -8.73 -8.26
N THR A 703 -25.91 -9.10 -7.08
CA THR A 703 -26.71 -9.17 -5.84
C THR A 703 -27.20 -7.80 -5.36
N LEU A 704 -26.59 -6.71 -5.83
CA LEU A 704 -26.97 -5.34 -5.47
C LEU A 704 -28.27 -4.89 -6.17
N LEU A 705 -28.62 -5.49 -7.31
CA LEU A 705 -29.80 -5.15 -8.05
C LEU A 705 -31.01 -5.98 -7.58
N ALA A 706 -32.06 -5.32 -7.11
CA ALA A 706 -33.29 -5.97 -6.64
C ALA A 706 -33.93 -6.82 -7.75
N THR A 707 -33.97 -6.30 -8.98
CA THR A 707 -34.51 -7.00 -10.15
C THR A 707 -33.79 -8.31 -10.44
N ASN A 708 -32.46 -8.35 -10.26
CA ASN A 708 -31.67 -9.56 -10.46
C ASN A 708 -32.02 -10.61 -9.37
N ARG A 709 -32.16 -10.19 -8.12
CA ARG A 709 -32.55 -11.07 -7.01
C ARG A 709 -33.95 -11.63 -7.18
N GLU A 710 -34.90 -10.85 -7.69
CA GLU A 710 -36.24 -11.31 -8.02
C GLU A 710 -36.26 -12.35 -9.14
N GLN A 711 -35.47 -12.13 -10.21
CA GLN A 711 -35.36 -13.07 -11.33
C GLN A 711 -34.70 -14.39 -10.89
N ALA A 712 -33.67 -14.34 -10.10
CA ALA A 712 -33.05 -15.52 -9.50
C ALA A 712 -34.05 -16.30 -8.62
N ALA A 713 -34.85 -15.59 -7.82
CA ALA A 713 -35.88 -16.19 -6.97
C ALA A 713 -36.97 -16.90 -7.77
N ARG A 714 -37.45 -16.29 -8.85
CA ARG A 714 -38.44 -16.92 -9.74
C ARG A 714 -37.88 -18.16 -10.42
N TRP A 715 -36.65 -18.04 -10.95
CA TRP A 715 -35.98 -19.18 -11.60
C TRP A 715 -35.79 -20.35 -10.62
N LEU A 716 -35.33 -20.10 -9.38
CA LEU A 716 -35.19 -21.12 -8.33
C LEU A 716 -36.56 -21.72 -7.97
N GLY A 717 -37.59 -20.88 -7.86
CA GLY A 717 -38.96 -21.39 -7.61
C GLY A 717 -39.42 -22.36 -8.67
N MET A 718 -39.20 -22.07 -9.95
CA MET A 718 -39.49 -22.98 -11.05
C MET A 718 -38.63 -24.24 -10.99
N LEU A 719 -37.32 -24.12 -10.75
CA LEU A 719 -36.43 -25.26 -10.63
C LEU A 719 -36.88 -26.20 -9.52
N HIS A 720 -37.04 -25.69 -8.30
CA HIS A 720 -37.31 -26.49 -7.13
C HIS A 720 -38.70 -27.18 -7.19
N THR A 721 -39.70 -26.51 -7.71
CA THR A 721 -41.03 -27.08 -7.80
C THR A 721 -41.15 -28.13 -8.90
N SER A 722 -40.51 -27.93 -10.07
CA SER A 722 -40.55 -28.89 -11.17
C SER A 722 -39.63 -30.09 -10.96
N ALA A 723 -38.51 -29.96 -10.23
CA ALA A 723 -37.58 -31.07 -10.02
C ALA A 723 -38.12 -32.19 -9.08
N ALA A 724 -39.09 -31.88 -8.25
CA ALA A 724 -39.66 -32.82 -7.30
C ALA A 724 -40.33 -34.05 -7.96
N GLU A 725 -40.55 -34.02 -9.28
CA GLU A 725 -41.24 -35.09 -10.04
C GLU A 725 -40.29 -35.93 -10.91
N VAL A 726 -38.99 -35.59 -10.94
CA VAL A 726 -38.03 -36.24 -11.86
C VAL A 726 -37.27 -37.35 -11.16
N ALA A 727 -37.39 -38.58 -11.67
CA ALA A 727 -36.83 -39.78 -11.03
C ALA A 727 -35.28 -39.80 -11.01
N ALA A 728 -34.62 -39.21 -12.02
CA ALA A 728 -33.16 -39.19 -12.14
C ALA A 728 -32.45 -38.44 -11.01
N VAL A 729 -33.13 -37.57 -10.28
CA VAL A 729 -32.57 -36.83 -9.11
C VAL A 729 -32.23 -37.75 -7.93
N ALA A 730 -32.79 -38.94 -7.84
CA ALA A 730 -32.49 -39.87 -6.75
C ALA A 730 -31.04 -40.41 -6.76
N GLN A 731 -30.33 -40.28 -7.87
CA GLN A 731 -28.93 -40.72 -8.01
C GLN A 731 -27.92 -39.63 -7.67
N LEU A 732 -28.38 -38.39 -7.37
CA LEU A 732 -27.50 -37.27 -7.05
C LEU A 732 -26.99 -37.38 -5.61
N ARG A 733 -25.89 -36.67 -5.37
CA ARG A 733 -25.28 -36.53 -4.02
C ARG A 733 -26.29 -35.91 -3.03
N ASP A 734 -26.15 -36.22 -1.76
CA ASP A 734 -26.94 -35.53 -0.71
C ASP A 734 -26.59 -34.03 -0.70
N ALA A 735 -27.58 -33.16 -0.69
CA ALA A 735 -27.48 -31.72 -0.55
C ALA A 735 -28.16 -31.24 0.76
N GLY A 736 -28.31 -32.12 1.72
CA GLY A 736 -28.81 -31.81 3.06
C GLY A 736 -27.70 -31.44 4.05
N PRO A 737 -28.06 -31.24 5.34
CA PRO A 737 -27.14 -30.84 6.42
C PRO A 737 -25.92 -31.74 6.56
N ASN A 738 -26.06 -33.07 6.31
CA ASN A 738 -24.96 -34.02 6.47
C ASN A 738 -23.76 -33.72 5.60
N ARG A 739 -23.95 -33.30 4.34
CA ARG A 739 -22.89 -32.87 3.43
C ARG A 739 -22.05 -31.73 4.03
N TYR A 740 -22.70 -30.74 4.62
CA TYR A 740 -22.02 -29.57 5.16
C TYR A 740 -21.35 -29.84 6.51
N ARG A 741 -21.85 -30.83 7.25
CA ARG A 741 -21.18 -31.37 8.41
C ARG A 741 -19.87 -32.08 8.04
N GLU A 742 -19.84 -32.81 6.92
CA GLU A 742 -18.61 -33.41 6.39
C GLU A 742 -17.61 -32.34 5.95
N PHE A 743 -18.03 -31.29 5.24
CA PHE A 743 -17.14 -30.16 4.90
C PHE A 743 -16.57 -29.47 6.14
N MET A 744 -17.40 -29.26 7.15
CA MET A 744 -16.99 -28.71 8.42
C MET A 744 -15.90 -29.55 9.10
N ARG A 745 -16.08 -30.88 9.17
CA ARG A 745 -15.11 -31.79 9.73
C ARG A 745 -13.81 -31.82 8.95
N ALA A 746 -13.90 -31.91 7.65
CA ALA A 746 -12.73 -31.91 6.78
C ALA A 746 -11.92 -30.59 6.88
N ALA A 747 -12.59 -29.42 6.97
CA ALA A 747 -11.92 -28.15 7.21
C ALA A 747 -11.20 -28.12 8.58
N ARG A 748 -11.86 -28.64 9.64
CA ARG A 748 -11.29 -28.72 10.99
C ARG A 748 -10.04 -29.60 11.06
N GLU A 749 -9.97 -30.65 10.24
CA GLU A 749 -8.79 -31.51 10.15
C GLU A 749 -7.68 -30.88 9.29
N ALA A 750 -8.03 -30.24 8.20
CA ALA A 750 -7.07 -29.74 7.23
C ALA A 750 -6.37 -28.44 7.66
N ILE A 751 -7.07 -27.51 8.33
CA ILE A 751 -6.53 -26.19 8.70
C ILE A 751 -5.34 -26.31 9.65
N PRO A 752 -5.36 -27.08 10.77
CA PRO A 752 -4.22 -27.18 11.67
C PRO A 752 -2.96 -27.76 11.03
N GLN A 753 -3.12 -28.62 10.02
CA GLN A 753 -1.99 -29.20 9.28
C GLN A 753 -1.17 -28.14 8.54
N GLN A 754 -1.73 -26.96 8.33
CA GLN A 754 -1.09 -25.88 7.59
C GLN A 754 -0.42 -24.83 8.51
N PHE A 755 -0.50 -24.93 9.83
CA PHE A 755 0.08 -23.98 10.78
C PHE A 755 1.62 -23.89 10.72
N GLY A 756 2.27 -24.87 10.11
CA GLY A 756 3.72 -24.86 9.83
C GLY A 756 4.13 -23.98 8.64
N ASN A 757 3.20 -23.38 7.89
CA ASN A 757 3.53 -22.54 6.75
C ASN A 757 4.16 -21.21 7.22
N PRO A 758 5.39 -20.86 6.80
CA PRO A 758 6.09 -19.64 7.22
C PRO A 758 5.44 -18.34 6.74
N VAL A 759 4.48 -18.41 5.84
CA VAL A 759 3.69 -17.23 5.37
C VAL A 759 2.64 -16.82 6.40
N LEU A 760 2.17 -17.74 7.25
CA LEU A 760 1.22 -17.46 8.31
C LEU A 760 1.91 -16.76 9.48
N THR A 761 1.31 -15.66 9.93
CA THR A 761 1.76 -14.96 11.13
C THR A 761 1.19 -15.61 12.41
N GLY A 762 1.80 -15.32 13.56
CA GLY A 762 1.23 -15.79 14.84
C GLY A 762 -0.20 -15.29 15.08
N GLU A 763 -0.52 -14.07 14.60
CA GLU A 763 -1.87 -13.49 14.66
C GLU A 763 -2.86 -14.24 13.74
N ASP A 764 -2.41 -14.73 12.59
CA ASP A 764 -3.23 -15.53 11.68
C ASP A 764 -3.54 -16.90 12.25
N ILE A 765 -2.56 -17.53 12.91
CA ILE A 765 -2.73 -18.84 13.56
C ILE A 765 -3.71 -18.72 14.73
N GLU A 766 -3.55 -17.73 15.61
CA GLU A 766 -4.47 -17.45 16.72
C GLU A 766 -5.90 -17.20 16.22
N TYR A 767 -6.03 -16.49 15.11
CA TYR A 767 -7.32 -16.26 14.47
C TYR A 767 -7.95 -17.56 13.93
N LEU A 768 -7.18 -18.38 13.23
CA LEU A 768 -7.64 -19.68 12.69
C LEU A 768 -8.04 -20.64 13.82
N GLU A 769 -7.33 -20.65 14.94
CA GLU A 769 -7.70 -21.41 16.14
C GLU A 769 -9.03 -20.94 16.72
N SER A 770 -9.27 -19.62 16.73
CA SER A 770 -10.58 -19.09 17.16
C SER A 770 -11.72 -19.54 16.24
N VAL A 771 -11.51 -19.53 14.92
CA VAL A 771 -12.48 -20.04 13.93
C VAL A 771 -12.76 -21.52 14.16
N LEU A 772 -11.73 -22.33 14.40
CA LEU A 772 -11.87 -23.76 14.69
C LEU A 772 -12.63 -24.02 15.99
N GLY A 773 -12.46 -23.17 17.01
CA GLY A 773 -13.24 -23.19 18.25
C GLY A 773 -14.74 -22.98 18.00
N GLY A 774 -15.09 -21.97 17.20
CA GLY A 774 -16.48 -21.68 16.82
C GLY A 774 -17.10 -22.78 15.95
N VAL A 775 -16.31 -23.40 15.09
CA VAL A 775 -16.75 -24.56 14.27
C VAL A 775 -16.99 -25.79 15.15
N ALA A 776 -16.16 -26.05 16.17
CA ALA A 776 -16.34 -27.14 17.10
C ALA A 776 -17.60 -26.98 17.98
N GLU A 777 -17.88 -25.74 18.43
CA GLU A 777 -19.13 -25.41 19.14
C GLU A 777 -20.36 -25.68 18.26
N MET A 778 -20.28 -25.30 16.99
CA MET A 778 -21.36 -25.58 16.05
C MET A 778 -21.57 -27.07 15.81
N GLU A 779 -20.49 -27.86 15.72
CA GLU A 779 -20.61 -29.31 15.57
C GLU A 779 -21.29 -29.96 16.76
N ALA A 780 -21.00 -29.53 18.00
CA ALA A 780 -21.63 -30.03 19.22
C ALA A 780 -23.14 -29.77 19.26
N ARG A 781 -23.62 -28.76 18.58
CA ARG A 781 -25.06 -28.39 18.52
C ARG A 781 -25.67 -28.63 17.12
N TRP A 782 -25.08 -29.51 16.32
CA TRP A 782 -25.48 -29.70 14.90
C TRP A 782 -26.93 -30.17 14.77
N SER A 783 -27.48 -30.86 15.75
CA SER A 783 -28.88 -31.27 15.79
C SER A 783 -29.87 -30.12 15.62
N GLU A 784 -29.53 -28.92 16.11
CA GLU A 784 -30.38 -27.73 15.95
C GLU A 784 -30.46 -27.27 14.48
N ILE A 785 -29.37 -27.44 13.73
CA ILE A 785 -29.33 -27.18 12.28
C ILE A 785 -30.16 -28.26 11.53
N GLU A 786 -30.07 -29.52 11.96
CA GLU A 786 -30.86 -30.62 11.39
C GLU A 786 -32.36 -30.42 11.61
N GLU A 787 -32.76 -29.99 12.82
CA GLU A 787 -34.15 -29.63 13.15
C GLU A 787 -34.68 -28.47 12.28
N LEU A 788 -33.88 -27.42 12.06
CA LEU A 788 -34.27 -26.32 11.18
C LEU A 788 -34.53 -26.75 9.72
N CYS A 789 -33.88 -27.82 9.30
CA CYS A 789 -33.99 -28.37 7.96
C CYS A 789 -35.02 -29.54 7.86
N ALA A 790 -35.51 -30.06 8.97
CA ALA A 790 -36.31 -31.28 8.99
C ALA A 790 -37.63 -31.18 8.24
N ASP A 791 -38.32 -30.03 8.37
CA ASP A 791 -39.61 -29.77 7.71
C ASP A 791 -39.49 -29.18 6.30
N ALA A 792 -38.25 -28.92 5.84
CA ALA A 792 -38.01 -28.38 4.53
C ALA A 792 -38.16 -29.45 3.44
N PRO A 793 -38.84 -29.14 2.33
CA PRO A 793 -38.99 -30.12 1.23
C PRO A 793 -37.63 -30.37 0.57
N LYS A 794 -37.42 -31.61 0.14
CA LYS A 794 -36.26 -32.01 -0.67
C LYS A 794 -36.52 -31.72 -2.15
N THR A 795 -35.54 -31.19 -2.83
CA THR A 795 -35.58 -30.85 -4.23
C THR A 795 -34.18 -30.88 -4.87
N LEU A 796 -34.09 -30.59 -6.15
CA LEU A 796 -32.81 -30.39 -6.84
C LEU A 796 -32.18 -29.10 -6.36
N VAL A 797 -30.96 -29.19 -5.86
CA VAL A 797 -30.17 -28.06 -5.35
C VAL A 797 -28.96 -27.87 -6.24
N HIS A 798 -28.74 -26.65 -6.74
CA HIS A 798 -27.60 -26.32 -7.60
C HIS A 798 -26.27 -26.46 -6.82
N GLY A 799 -26.28 -26.09 -5.55
CA GLY A 799 -25.14 -26.23 -4.63
C GLY A 799 -24.13 -25.09 -4.70
N ASP A 800 -23.91 -24.48 -5.87
CA ASP A 800 -23.06 -23.29 -6.06
C ASP A 800 -23.80 -22.15 -6.78
N PHE A 801 -25.02 -21.84 -6.33
CA PHE A 801 -25.87 -20.79 -6.89
C PHE A 801 -25.36 -19.41 -6.48
N ASN A 802 -24.47 -18.81 -7.28
CA ASN A 802 -23.86 -17.51 -7.05
C ASN A 802 -23.74 -16.66 -8.35
N GLY A 803 -23.44 -15.37 -8.22
CA GLY A 803 -23.45 -14.43 -9.34
C GLY A 803 -22.47 -14.76 -10.48
N LYS A 804 -21.40 -15.52 -10.22
CA LYS A 804 -20.46 -15.95 -11.28
C LYS A 804 -21.07 -16.98 -12.23
N ASN A 805 -21.99 -17.82 -11.74
CA ASN A 805 -22.62 -18.93 -12.43
C ASN A 805 -23.97 -18.56 -13.04
N ILE A 806 -24.34 -17.28 -13.08
CA ILE A 806 -25.62 -16.77 -13.58
C ILE A 806 -25.38 -15.71 -14.65
N ARG A 807 -26.18 -15.79 -15.74
CA ARG A 807 -26.30 -14.72 -16.75
C ARG A 807 -27.77 -14.37 -16.95
N LEU A 808 -28.01 -13.08 -17.21
CA LEU A 808 -29.36 -12.56 -17.50
C LEU A 808 -29.43 -12.18 -18.96
N GLY A 809 -30.16 -12.97 -19.74
CA GLY A 809 -30.38 -12.77 -21.18
C GLY A 809 -31.75 -12.18 -21.45
N ALA A 810 -31.92 -11.56 -22.63
CA ALA A 810 -33.25 -11.14 -23.11
C ALA A 810 -33.89 -12.33 -23.88
N ALA A 811 -35.03 -12.82 -23.45
CA ALA A 811 -35.86 -13.76 -24.16
C ALA A 811 -37.23 -13.13 -24.43
N GLY A 812 -37.76 -13.29 -25.64
CA GLY A 812 -39.02 -12.86 -26.29
C GLY A 812 -40.03 -11.97 -25.55
N ASP A 813 -40.29 -12.19 -24.28
CA ASP A 813 -41.23 -11.45 -23.44
C ASP A 813 -40.71 -11.10 -22.04
N GLY A 814 -39.39 -11.27 -21.79
CA GLY A 814 -38.79 -10.94 -20.51
C GLY A 814 -37.32 -11.30 -20.40
N THR A 815 -36.69 -10.88 -19.32
CA THR A 815 -35.30 -11.23 -19.02
C THR A 815 -35.22 -12.65 -18.48
N THR A 816 -34.43 -13.53 -19.11
CA THR A 816 -34.24 -14.92 -18.73
C THR A 816 -33.01 -15.12 -17.87
N CYS A 817 -33.11 -15.93 -16.82
CA CYS A 817 -32.01 -16.35 -15.99
C CYS A 817 -31.39 -17.63 -16.54
N LEU A 818 -30.10 -17.62 -16.94
CA LEU A 818 -29.36 -18.78 -17.40
C LEU A 818 -28.36 -19.17 -16.34
N VAL A 819 -28.44 -20.41 -15.84
CA VAL A 819 -27.59 -20.94 -14.77
C VAL A 819 -26.73 -22.09 -15.28
N PHE A 820 -25.46 -22.13 -14.91
CA PHE A 820 -24.48 -23.10 -15.37
C PHE A 820 -23.48 -23.45 -14.25
N ASP A 821 -22.59 -24.44 -14.50
CA ASP A 821 -21.60 -24.99 -13.56
C ASP A 821 -22.26 -25.86 -12.47
N TRP A 822 -22.84 -26.97 -12.88
CA TRP A 822 -23.63 -27.91 -12.04
C TRP A 822 -22.76 -28.96 -11.32
N GLU A 823 -21.46 -28.72 -11.13
CA GLU A 823 -20.57 -29.71 -10.52
C GLU A 823 -20.89 -29.99 -9.03
N ASP A 824 -21.55 -29.08 -8.35
CA ASP A 824 -21.96 -29.19 -6.91
C ASP A 824 -23.43 -29.59 -6.72
N VAL A 825 -24.12 -29.93 -7.77
CA VAL A 825 -25.56 -30.31 -7.71
C VAL A 825 -25.81 -31.48 -6.77
N GLY A 826 -27.00 -31.50 -6.16
CA GLY A 826 -27.42 -32.55 -5.27
C GLY A 826 -28.92 -32.59 -5.07
N TRP A 827 -29.38 -33.64 -4.38
CA TRP A 827 -30.78 -33.81 -3.96
C TRP A 827 -30.88 -33.53 -2.46
N GLY A 828 -31.63 -32.51 -2.07
CA GLY A 828 -31.71 -32.15 -0.64
C GLY A 828 -32.53 -30.91 -0.36
N VAL A 829 -32.19 -30.25 0.76
CA VAL A 829 -32.87 -29.05 1.22
C VAL A 829 -32.36 -27.83 0.43
N PRO A 830 -33.24 -26.97 -0.15
CA PRO A 830 -32.82 -25.86 -1.02
C PRO A 830 -32.18 -24.69 -0.27
N ALA A 831 -31.70 -24.94 0.93
CA ALA A 831 -31.13 -23.90 1.82
C ALA A 831 -29.98 -23.12 1.17
N VAL A 832 -29.03 -23.84 0.58
CA VAL A 832 -27.81 -23.22 0.03
C VAL A 832 -28.06 -22.36 -1.21
N ASP A 833 -29.05 -22.73 -2.03
CA ASP A 833 -29.43 -21.95 -3.20
C ASP A 833 -30.19 -20.67 -2.82
N LEU A 834 -30.85 -20.68 -1.67
CA LEU A 834 -31.58 -19.54 -1.09
C LEU A 834 -30.68 -18.66 -0.20
N ALA A 835 -29.43 -19.02 -0.03
CA ALA A 835 -28.51 -18.33 0.91
C ALA A 835 -28.52 -16.83 0.71
N GLN A 836 -28.56 -16.10 1.82
CA GLN A 836 -28.53 -14.64 1.86
C GLN A 836 -27.13 -14.13 2.15
N GLN A 837 -26.75 -13.05 1.50
CA GLN A 837 -25.45 -12.42 1.67
C GLN A 837 -25.58 -11.20 2.57
N ALA A 838 -24.92 -11.22 3.73
CA ALA A 838 -24.90 -10.10 4.65
C ALA A 838 -23.69 -9.15 4.36
N VAL A 839 -22.59 -9.71 3.84
CA VAL A 839 -21.41 -8.95 3.43
C VAL A 839 -21.38 -8.84 1.90
N PRO A 840 -21.70 -7.67 1.30
CA PRO A 840 -21.83 -7.52 -0.15
C PRO A 840 -20.57 -7.86 -0.97
N ALA A 841 -19.38 -7.79 -0.34
CA ALA A 841 -18.09 -8.07 -0.98
C ALA A 841 -17.76 -9.57 -1.09
N SER A 842 -18.47 -10.45 -0.39
CA SER A 842 -18.10 -11.87 -0.30
C SER A 842 -18.44 -12.71 -1.55
N ASN A 843 -19.36 -12.28 -2.41
CA ASN A 843 -19.85 -13.02 -3.59
C ASN A 843 -20.24 -14.50 -3.30
N LEU A 844 -20.57 -14.82 -2.06
CA LEU A 844 -20.86 -16.19 -1.61
C LEU A 844 -22.19 -16.73 -2.11
N ALA A 845 -23.15 -15.85 -2.34
CA ALA A 845 -24.50 -16.24 -2.71
C ALA A 845 -25.11 -15.26 -3.72
N ALA A 846 -26.08 -15.72 -4.50
CA ALA A 846 -26.88 -14.86 -5.38
C ALA A 846 -27.92 -14.04 -4.62
N SER A 847 -28.17 -14.35 -3.35
CA SER A 847 -29.15 -13.68 -2.47
C SER A 847 -30.53 -13.49 -3.14
N PRO A 848 -31.21 -14.56 -3.57
CA PRO A 848 -32.52 -14.45 -4.20
C PRO A 848 -33.51 -13.74 -3.28
N ASP A 849 -34.50 -13.03 -3.83
CA ASP A 849 -35.56 -12.42 -3.05
C ASP A 849 -36.49 -13.48 -2.46
N ILE A 850 -36.47 -13.64 -1.13
CA ILE A 850 -37.22 -14.69 -0.44
C ILE A 850 -38.74 -14.51 -0.55
N SER A 851 -39.23 -13.30 -0.64
CA SER A 851 -40.67 -13.02 -0.81
C SER A 851 -41.15 -13.46 -2.19
N THR A 852 -40.38 -13.17 -3.22
CA THR A 852 -40.65 -13.61 -4.59
C THR A 852 -40.51 -15.13 -4.73
N TYR A 853 -39.49 -15.72 -4.09
CA TYR A 853 -39.34 -17.19 -4.05
C TYR A 853 -40.56 -17.85 -3.39
N TYR A 854 -40.93 -17.40 -2.20
CA TYR A 854 -42.09 -17.92 -1.45
C TYR A 854 -43.38 -17.83 -2.27
N ALA A 855 -43.61 -16.71 -2.96
CA ALA A 855 -44.77 -16.57 -3.85
C ALA A 855 -44.78 -17.61 -4.95
N SER A 856 -43.59 -18.01 -5.47
CA SER A 856 -43.48 -19.02 -6.55
C SER A 856 -43.65 -20.44 -6.06
N VAL A 857 -43.38 -20.76 -4.79
CA VAL A 857 -43.39 -22.16 -4.31
C VAL A 857 -44.55 -22.48 -3.35
N ARG A 858 -45.31 -21.51 -2.86
CA ARG A 858 -46.37 -21.69 -1.86
C ARG A 858 -47.49 -22.62 -2.28
N GLU A 859 -47.79 -22.71 -3.59
CA GLU A 859 -48.83 -23.63 -4.09
C GLU A 859 -48.39 -25.09 -3.97
N ARG A 860 -47.10 -25.37 -4.14
CA ARG A 860 -46.55 -26.73 -4.05
C ARG A 860 -46.29 -27.13 -2.61
N TRP A 861 -45.89 -26.19 -1.76
CA TRP A 861 -45.54 -26.41 -0.35
C TRP A 861 -46.29 -25.45 0.59
N PRO A 862 -47.64 -25.61 0.69
CA PRO A 862 -48.48 -24.67 1.46
C PRO A 862 -48.20 -24.67 2.99
N ASN A 863 -47.63 -25.76 3.50
CA ASN A 863 -47.34 -25.95 4.93
C ASN A 863 -46.06 -25.25 5.36
N VAL A 864 -45.21 -24.75 4.46
CA VAL A 864 -43.97 -24.07 4.81
C VAL A 864 -44.21 -22.55 4.80
N SER A 865 -44.10 -21.90 5.94
CA SER A 865 -44.33 -20.47 6.06
C SER A 865 -43.21 -19.63 5.42
N GLY A 866 -43.51 -18.40 5.06
CA GLY A 866 -42.49 -17.47 4.53
C GLY A 866 -41.35 -17.20 5.55
N GLU A 867 -41.61 -17.27 6.84
CA GLU A 867 -40.61 -17.15 7.88
C GLU A 867 -39.70 -18.38 7.94
N ALA A 868 -40.27 -19.60 7.78
CA ALA A 868 -39.49 -20.82 7.70
C ALA A 868 -38.51 -20.76 6.49
N TRP A 869 -38.98 -20.31 5.31
CA TRP A 869 -38.11 -20.10 4.15
C TRP A 869 -37.01 -19.08 4.40
N ARG A 870 -37.28 -17.99 5.13
CA ARG A 870 -36.26 -17.00 5.49
C ARG A 870 -35.20 -17.56 6.43
N ARG A 871 -35.62 -18.32 7.46
CA ARG A 871 -34.68 -19.00 8.38
C ARG A 871 -33.85 -20.04 7.64
N LEU A 872 -34.47 -20.79 6.71
CA LEU A 872 -33.76 -21.76 5.86
C LEU A 872 -32.70 -21.09 4.97
N ALA A 873 -33.00 -19.92 4.43
CA ALA A 873 -32.05 -19.15 3.62
C ALA A 873 -30.82 -18.70 4.42
N TYR A 874 -30.99 -18.28 5.68
CA TYR A 874 -29.84 -18.01 6.55
C TYR A 874 -29.09 -19.26 6.97
N CYS A 875 -29.78 -20.41 7.15
CA CYS A 875 -29.11 -21.70 7.33
C CYS A 875 -28.27 -22.05 6.09
N GLY A 876 -28.75 -21.74 4.89
CA GLY A 876 -28.02 -21.87 3.64
C GLY A 876 -26.75 -21.01 3.58
N SER A 877 -26.76 -19.81 4.17
CA SER A 877 -25.55 -18.99 4.32
C SER A 877 -24.53 -19.67 5.22
N VAL A 878 -24.94 -20.31 6.31
CA VAL A 878 -24.03 -21.11 7.14
C VAL A 878 -23.43 -22.26 6.33
N PHE A 879 -24.21 -22.98 5.56
CA PHE A 879 -23.74 -24.07 4.71
C PHE A 879 -22.71 -23.62 3.69
N ARG A 880 -22.92 -22.47 3.02
CA ARG A 880 -21.97 -21.91 2.07
C ARG A 880 -20.65 -21.51 2.72
N THR A 881 -20.70 -20.94 3.93
CA THR A 881 -19.47 -20.54 4.61
C THR A 881 -18.67 -21.75 5.06
N LEU A 882 -19.31 -22.85 5.48
CA LEU A 882 -18.64 -24.12 5.81
C LEU A 882 -17.99 -24.75 4.58
N ALA A 883 -18.69 -24.76 3.43
CA ALA A 883 -18.12 -25.21 2.15
C ALA A 883 -16.92 -24.33 1.75
N ALA A 884 -17.01 -23.00 1.91
CA ALA A 884 -15.92 -22.09 1.63
C ALA A 884 -14.70 -22.33 2.51
N LEU A 885 -14.85 -22.54 3.82
CA LEU A 885 -13.78 -22.92 4.72
C LEU A 885 -13.05 -24.19 4.26
N TYR A 886 -13.80 -25.20 3.84
CA TYR A 886 -13.26 -26.44 3.30
C TYR A 886 -12.43 -26.21 2.01
N TRP A 887 -12.89 -25.36 1.11
CA TRP A 887 -12.18 -25.07 -0.14
C TRP A 887 -10.94 -24.20 0.06
N GLU A 888 -10.92 -23.30 1.06
CA GLU A 888 -9.78 -22.45 1.37
C GLU A 888 -8.67 -23.18 2.16
N ALA A 889 -9.03 -24.22 2.93
CA ALA A 889 -8.09 -24.92 3.80
C ALA A 889 -6.79 -25.40 3.10
N PRO A 890 -6.83 -26.03 1.89
CA PRO A 890 -5.60 -26.43 1.20
C PRO A 890 -4.74 -25.25 0.73
N GLY A 891 -5.33 -24.08 0.56
CA GLY A 891 -4.64 -22.85 0.16
C GLY A 891 -3.77 -22.28 1.27
N LEU A 892 -4.05 -22.56 2.52
CA LEU A 892 -3.25 -22.13 3.67
C LEU A 892 -1.84 -22.75 3.68
N GLY A 893 -1.62 -23.86 2.97
CA GLY A 893 -0.31 -24.49 2.79
C GLY A 893 0.53 -23.88 1.65
N THR A 894 0.07 -22.82 0.99
CA THR A 894 0.72 -22.23 -0.20
C THR A 894 1.27 -20.83 0.09
N GLU A 895 1.96 -20.25 -0.89
CA GLU A 895 2.40 -18.84 -0.85
C GLU A 895 1.24 -17.82 -0.76
N TRP A 896 0.01 -18.25 -1.04
CA TRP A 896 -1.22 -17.44 -0.98
C TRP A 896 -1.95 -17.53 0.37
N ALA A 897 -1.31 -18.08 1.40
CA ALA A 897 -1.93 -18.32 2.71
C ALA A 897 -2.54 -17.04 3.32
N SER A 898 -1.89 -15.89 3.22
CA SER A 898 -2.44 -14.62 3.70
C SER A 898 -3.75 -14.21 3.02
N THR A 899 -3.88 -14.48 1.71
CA THR A 899 -5.13 -14.25 0.96
C THR A 899 -6.22 -15.21 1.42
N ASN A 900 -5.89 -16.48 1.64
CA ASN A 900 -6.84 -17.47 2.13
C ASN A 900 -7.31 -17.13 3.55
N VAL A 901 -6.44 -16.65 4.44
CA VAL A 901 -6.85 -16.16 5.77
C VAL A 901 -7.80 -14.96 5.66
N ALA A 902 -7.53 -14.01 4.75
CA ALA A 902 -8.42 -12.87 4.52
C ALA A 902 -9.80 -13.33 4.04
N ASN A 903 -9.87 -14.31 3.12
CA ASN A 903 -11.13 -14.91 2.69
C ASN A 903 -11.86 -15.61 3.86
N ILE A 904 -11.14 -16.39 4.67
CA ILE A 904 -11.71 -17.07 5.84
C ILE A 904 -12.28 -16.04 6.82
N ARG A 905 -11.65 -14.88 7.00
CA ARG A 905 -12.18 -13.79 7.84
C ARG A 905 -13.54 -13.28 7.34
N LEU A 906 -13.70 -13.13 6.02
CA LEU A 906 -14.98 -12.73 5.43
C LEU A 906 -16.05 -13.81 5.62
N TYR A 907 -15.70 -15.08 5.42
CA TYR A 907 -16.63 -16.19 5.56
C TYR A 907 -17.08 -16.40 7.02
N GLU A 908 -16.15 -16.22 7.96
CA GLU A 908 -16.47 -16.31 9.38
C GLU A 908 -17.41 -15.19 9.85
N ALA A 909 -17.19 -13.96 9.38
CA ALA A 909 -18.10 -12.85 9.66
C ALA A 909 -19.51 -13.10 9.11
N GLU A 910 -19.61 -13.68 7.90
CA GLU A 910 -20.86 -14.08 7.27
C GLU A 910 -21.56 -15.19 8.06
N ARG A 911 -20.79 -16.20 8.52
CA ARG A 911 -21.29 -17.32 9.33
C ARG A 911 -21.89 -16.84 10.63
N ILE A 912 -21.19 -15.99 11.36
CA ILE A 912 -21.63 -15.43 12.65
C ILE A 912 -22.94 -14.63 12.46
N ASN A 913 -23.02 -13.80 11.42
CA ASN A 913 -24.22 -13.05 11.12
C ASN A 913 -25.40 -13.98 10.77
N ALA A 914 -25.18 -14.97 9.93
CA ALA A 914 -26.21 -15.93 9.55
C ALA A 914 -26.72 -16.73 10.78
N LEU A 915 -25.84 -17.15 11.67
CA LEU A 915 -26.19 -17.83 12.91
C LEU A 915 -27.05 -16.94 13.81
N SER A 916 -26.72 -15.67 13.99
CA SER A 916 -27.54 -14.73 14.76
C SER A 916 -28.96 -14.56 14.19
N ARG A 917 -29.09 -14.62 12.85
CA ARG A 917 -30.38 -14.47 12.14
C ARG A 917 -31.31 -15.69 12.29
N ILE A 918 -30.76 -16.88 12.53
CA ILE A 918 -31.55 -18.09 12.81
C ILE A 918 -31.89 -18.29 14.29
N GLY A 919 -31.45 -17.34 15.16
CA GLY A 919 -31.69 -17.39 16.62
C GLY A 919 -30.69 -18.24 17.37
N TRP A 920 -29.48 -18.39 16.84
CA TRP A 920 -28.39 -19.13 17.49
C TRP A 920 -27.69 -18.25 18.53
N ASP A 921 -28.15 -18.30 19.80
CA ASP A 921 -27.54 -17.57 20.91
C ASP A 921 -26.44 -18.41 21.58
N GLY A 922 -25.23 -18.39 21.01
CA GLY A 922 -24.03 -18.93 21.64
C GLY A 922 -23.48 -17.98 22.71
N ARG A 923 -23.21 -18.46 23.91
CA ARG A 923 -22.62 -17.65 25.00
C ARG A 923 -21.22 -17.09 24.67
N SER A 924 -20.53 -17.64 23.67
CA SER A 924 -19.26 -17.13 23.12
C SER A 924 -19.43 -16.09 22.01
N ALA A 925 -20.55 -16.09 21.27
CA ALA A 925 -20.79 -15.19 20.15
C ALA A 925 -20.91 -13.72 20.57
N SER A 926 -21.40 -13.44 21.78
CA SER A 926 -21.57 -12.06 22.28
C SER A 926 -20.25 -11.36 22.68
N ARG A 927 -19.21 -12.11 23.05
CA ARG A 927 -17.86 -11.56 23.27
C ARG A 927 -17.00 -11.55 22.00
N SER A 928 -17.16 -12.56 21.15
CA SER A 928 -16.40 -12.69 19.89
C SER A 928 -16.91 -11.77 18.77
N ALA A 929 -18.22 -11.54 18.65
CA ALA A 929 -18.78 -10.70 17.60
C ALA A 929 -18.39 -9.22 17.75
N ALA A 930 -18.33 -8.69 18.97
CA ALA A 930 -17.86 -7.34 19.22
C ALA A 930 -16.34 -7.20 19.02
N ASP A 931 -15.55 -8.24 19.31
CA ASP A 931 -14.10 -8.27 19.14
C ASP A 931 -13.69 -8.63 17.70
N LEU A 932 -14.45 -9.46 16.99
CA LEU A 932 -14.17 -9.88 15.61
C LEU A 932 -14.63 -8.86 14.56
N ILE A 933 -15.74 -8.17 14.80
CA ILE A 933 -16.12 -7.00 13.99
C ILE A 933 -15.06 -5.89 14.14
N THR A 934 -14.46 -5.75 15.34
CA THR A 934 -13.33 -4.85 15.57
C THR A 934 -12.00 -5.38 15.03
N ALA A 935 -11.81 -6.68 14.81
CA ALA A 935 -10.59 -7.26 14.26
C ALA A 935 -10.61 -7.33 12.72
N GLY A 936 -11.75 -7.63 12.09
CA GLY A 936 -11.90 -7.60 10.61
C GLY A 936 -11.82 -6.19 10.02
N GLU A 937 -12.02 -5.15 10.84
CA GLU A 937 -11.80 -3.76 10.46
C GLU A 937 -10.35 -3.29 10.70
N ARG A 938 -9.46 -4.17 11.20
CA ARG A 938 -8.03 -3.87 11.47
C ARG A 938 -7.06 -4.41 10.41
N SER A 939 -7.55 -5.11 9.38
CA SER A 939 -6.69 -5.59 8.27
C SER A 939 -6.81 -4.73 7.01
#